data_402b7dd46deb965e011092a663351ea7
#
_entry.id   402b7dd46deb965e011092a663351ea7
#
_cell.length_a   1.000
_cell.length_b   1.000
_cell.length_c   1.000
_cell.angle_alpha   90.00
_cell.angle_beta   90.00
_cell.angle_gamma   90.00
#
_symmetry.space_group_name_H-M   'P 1'
#
loop_
_entity.id
_entity.type
_entity.pdbx_description
1 polymer ?
#
loop_
_entity_poly.entity_id
_entity_poly.type
_entity_poly.pdbx_seq_one_letter_code
_entity_poly.pdbx_strand_id
1 'polypeptide(L)'
;MGSVRWRTAIGRPLFFFSQEITIHLIKKDKGVMEDKKLTMPMIALRGLTVLPQMTVNFDIIRDKSIAAVEQAMVGDQRVFLKQADEVIPDIDGIFQVGTIGYVRQLVKMPGGMVRVTVEGQERAELLEMEKGEACCTAIVEILDPVEDDLDTIQKEAMLRILKEKLEEYGKLNVAAGREVLSPLIAQPDLTELMNQISAQFPWNYEARQSVLECRTLTEMYETELQLLLTELEVYRVKREFQTKVKAALDKNQRDYILREQLRVIREELGEENPVSDADEMKEQLKKIKASVEVKERIRKEINRFQNMPAGSQDANVIRTYLETVLELPWNKMTKDNASLKHAEEILEADHYGLEKVKERVLEYLAVRILTKKGTSPILCLVGPPGTGKTSIARSIAKAMGRKYVRISLGGVRDEAEIRGHRKTYVGAMPGRIVEGLKQAGVANPLMLLDEIDKVSSDYKGDTSSALLEVLDSEQNVKFRDHYVEIPIDLSEVLFIATANTTQTIPGPLLDRMELIEVNSYTENEKYHIAKDYLIPKQLEKNGLSKEQLNITGSALEKMIHSYTREAGVRNLERRVGDICRKAAREVLEKKKPSIRVTERNLDHYLGREKVFFDAAGNEAQVGIVRGLAWTSVGGATLQIEVNVMPGKGVLQMTGQMGDVMKESAQIALTYVRSVASDYGVKENYFEKHDIHLHIPEGAVPKDGPSAGITMATAMLSAVTGRKVLPRVAMTGEVTLRGHVLMIGGLKEKLLAARMAQVEKVLVPAKNQPDVEELSKEITKGMEIVYIKEMNEVIREAFVPEK
;
A
#
# COMPACT_ATOMS: atom_id res chain seq x y z
N MET A 1 11.31 1.12 -24.23
CA MET A 1 12.42 2.05 -24.53
C MET A 1 12.02 3.43 -24.06
N GLY A 2 12.77 4.02 -23.14
CA GLY A 2 12.49 5.37 -22.62
C GLY A 2 12.88 5.52 -21.16
N SER A 3 14.14 5.16 -20.85
CA SER A 3 14.72 5.50 -19.55
C SER A 3 14.96 7.02 -19.50
N VAL A 4 14.28 7.68 -18.58
CA VAL A 4 14.61 9.08 -18.24
C VAL A 4 15.93 9.06 -17.45
N ARG A 5 17.02 9.30 -18.15
CA ARG A 5 18.32 9.60 -17.55
C ARG A 5 18.35 11.09 -17.20
N TRP A 6 18.48 11.40 -15.94
CA TRP A 6 18.93 12.70 -15.47
C TRP A 6 20.39 12.90 -15.90
N ARG A 7 20.60 13.74 -16.91
CA ARG A 7 21.93 14.28 -17.24
C ARG A 7 22.02 15.70 -16.66
N THR A 8 22.79 15.83 -15.61
CA THR A 8 23.37 17.11 -15.23
C THR A 8 24.36 17.51 -16.34
N ALA A 9 24.01 18.56 -17.06
CA ALA A 9 24.92 19.16 -18.05
C ALA A 9 25.89 20.06 -17.30
N ILE A 10 27.12 19.60 -17.14
CA ILE A 10 28.26 20.47 -16.79
C ILE A 10 28.72 21.11 -18.10
N GLY A 11 28.37 22.38 -18.31
CA GLY A 11 28.82 23.22 -19.40
C GLY A 11 29.94 24.13 -18.90
N ARG A 12 31.00 24.22 -19.68
CA ARG A 12 32.26 24.93 -19.47
C ARG A 12 32.09 26.42 -19.11
N PRO A 13 33.03 27.03 -18.37
CA PRO A 13 32.97 28.46 -18.01
C PRO A 13 33.33 29.33 -19.21
N LEU A 14 32.48 30.29 -19.51
CA LEU A 14 32.83 31.44 -20.33
C LEU A 14 33.23 32.58 -19.42
N PHE A 15 34.49 32.98 -19.57
CA PHE A 15 35.03 34.24 -19.01
C PHE A 15 34.24 35.40 -19.60
N PHE A 16 33.71 36.27 -18.76
CA PHE A 16 33.41 37.64 -19.12
C PHE A 16 33.82 38.61 -18.01
N PHE A 17 34.46 39.64 -18.52
CA PHE A 17 35.09 40.79 -17.91
C PHE A 17 34.31 41.46 -16.78
N SER A 18 35.06 41.88 -15.77
CA SER A 18 34.72 42.88 -14.77
C SER A 18 34.36 44.22 -15.42
N GLN A 19 33.21 44.76 -15.12
CA GLN A 19 32.96 46.21 -15.13
C GLN A 19 32.35 46.60 -13.79
N GLU A 20 33.10 47.47 -13.13
CA GLU A 20 32.64 48.20 -11.95
C GLU A 20 31.37 48.98 -12.28
N ILE A 21 30.31 48.71 -11.52
CA ILE A 21 29.13 49.59 -11.50
C ILE A 21 29.08 50.26 -10.12
N THR A 22 29.27 51.51 -10.15
CA THR A 22 29.20 52.46 -9.07
C THR A 22 27.87 52.39 -8.34
N ILE A 23 27.92 52.12 -7.04
CA ILE A 23 26.78 52.13 -6.15
C ILE A 23 26.36 53.60 -5.91
N HIS A 24 25.21 53.98 -6.44
CA HIS A 24 24.52 55.21 -6.03
C HIS A 24 23.72 54.95 -4.76
N LEU A 25 24.21 55.45 -3.65
CA LEU A 25 23.45 55.53 -2.39
C LEU A 25 22.30 56.52 -2.58
N ILE A 26 21.10 56.08 -2.71
CA ILE A 26 19.89 56.91 -2.54
C ILE A 26 19.50 56.84 -1.07
N LYS A 27 19.63 57.95 -0.40
CA LYS A 27 19.06 58.19 0.95
C LYS A 27 17.56 57.93 0.93
N LYS A 28 17.12 57.03 1.81
CA LYS A 28 15.71 56.81 2.08
C LYS A 28 15.21 57.92 3.03
N ASP A 29 14.31 58.72 2.52
CA ASP A 29 13.47 59.58 3.33
C ASP A 29 12.44 58.74 4.08
N LYS A 30 12.21 59.07 5.33
CA LYS A 30 11.17 58.53 6.17
C LYS A 30 9.79 59.13 5.76
N GLY A 31 8.86 58.28 5.46
CA GLY A 31 7.44 58.62 5.46
C GLY A 31 6.64 57.95 4.31
N VAL A 32 5.92 56.94 4.64
CA VAL A 32 4.54 56.60 4.29
C VAL A 32 4.41 55.10 4.57
N MET A 33 3.47 54.70 5.41
CA MET A 33 3.03 53.30 5.56
C MET A 33 2.29 52.93 4.26
N GLU A 34 3.04 52.35 3.30
CA GLU A 34 2.42 51.68 2.14
C GLU A 34 1.87 50.33 2.59
N ASP A 35 0.66 50.03 2.13
CA ASP A 35 0.01 48.74 2.31
C ASP A 35 0.96 47.59 1.90
N LYS A 36 1.38 46.79 2.88
CA LYS A 36 2.26 45.62 2.65
C LYS A 36 1.59 44.50 1.81
N LYS A 37 0.34 44.74 1.39
CA LYS A 37 -0.46 43.78 0.63
C LYS A 37 -0.33 43.97 -0.86
N LEU A 38 0.08 42.90 -1.56
CA LEU A 38 0.23 42.90 -3.01
C LEU A 38 -0.66 41.82 -3.63
N THR A 39 -1.25 42.15 -4.79
CA THR A 39 -1.97 41.15 -5.58
C THR A 39 -1.14 40.81 -6.81
N MET A 40 -0.85 39.52 -7.01
CA MET A 40 -0.03 39.09 -8.14
C MET A 40 -0.40 37.68 -8.63
N PRO A 41 -0.01 37.29 -9.88
CA PRO A 41 -0.17 35.93 -10.35
C PRO A 41 0.59 34.94 -9.47
N MET A 42 0.01 33.74 -9.26
CA MET A 42 0.57 32.70 -8.40
C MET A 42 0.86 31.41 -9.19
N ILE A 43 1.98 30.81 -8.87
CA ILE A 43 2.37 29.48 -9.37
C ILE A 43 2.54 28.52 -8.18
N ALA A 44 1.74 27.46 -8.16
CA ALA A 44 1.92 26.35 -7.23
C ALA A 44 3.01 25.40 -7.77
N LEU A 45 4.13 25.33 -7.06
CA LEU A 45 5.26 24.46 -7.35
C LEU A 45 5.07 23.12 -6.64
N ARG A 46 5.58 22.05 -7.21
CA ARG A 46 5.57 20.72 -6.60
C ARG A 46 6.98 20.17 -6.47
N GLY A 47 7.37 19.85 -5.23
CA GLY A 47 8.72 19.33 -4.95
C GLY A 47 9.85 20.36 -5.10
N LEU A 48 9.51 21.65 -5.12
CA LEU A 48 10.49 22.73 -5.24
C LEU A 48 10.06 23.97 -4.41
N THR A 49 10.84 24.31 -3.41
CA THR A 49 10.72 25.58 -2.69
C THR A 49 11.82 26.52 -3.15
N VAL A 50 11.44 27.74 -3.53
CA VAL A 50 12.36 28.79 -3.97
C VAL A 50 12.60 29.71 -2.79
N LEU A 51 13.88 29.96 -2.49
CA LEU A 51 14.30 30.89 -1.43
C LEU A 51 14.65 32.25 -2.01
N PRO A 52 14.65 33.34 -1.23
CA PRO A 52 15.20 34.62 -1.65
C PRO A 52 16.65 34.48 -2.16
N GLN A 53 17.03 35.24 -3.16
CA GLN A 53 18.33 35.20 -3.86
C GLN A 53 18.61 33.89 -4.64
N MET A 54 17.72 32.92 -4.63
CA MET A 54 17.86 31.67 -5.38
C MET A 54 17.37 31.86 -6.83
N THR A 55 18.18 31.46 -7.81
CA THR A 55 17.77 31.43 -9.21
C THR A 55 17.46 29.97 -9.59
N VAL A 56 16.26 29.70 -10.06
CA VAL A 56 15.80 28.36 -10.42
C VAL A 56 15.24 28.33 -11.82
N ASN A 57 15.46 27.19 -12.49
CA ASN A 57 14.84 26.87 -13.78
C ASN A 57 13.88 25.70 -13.58
N PHE A 58 12.64 25.86 -14.00
CA PHE A 58 11.66 24.79 -13.96
C PHE A 58 10.75 24.83 -15.18
N ASP A 59 10.14 23.68 -15.46
CA ASP A 59 9.26 23.49 -16.62
C ASP A 59 7.81 23.50 -16.17
N ILE A 60 6.99 24.31 -16.83
CA ILE A 60 5.56 24.46 -16.57
C ILE A 60 4.79 23.80 -17.72
N ILE A 61 3.81 22.95 -17.36
CA ILE A 61 2.97 22.20 -18.31
C ILE A 61 1.50 22.63 -18.19
N ARG A 62 1.10 23.17 -17.04
CA ARG A 62 -0.31 23.50 -16.76
C ARG A 62 -0.70 24.84 -17.37
N ASP A 63 -1.80 24.88 -18.12
CA ASP A 63 -2.29 26.09 -18.78
C ASP A 63 -2.47 27.26 -17.85
N LYS A 64 -3.02 27.07 -16.65
CA LYS A 64 -3.20 28.13 -15.65
C LYS A 64 -1.87 28.66 -15.11
N SER A 65 -0.87 27.84 -14.95
CA SER A 65 0.46 28.25 -14.51
C SER A 65 1.23 28.96 -15.65
N ILE A 66 1.02 28.54 -16.90
CA ILE A 66 1.56 29.22 -18.08
C ILE A 66 0.93 30.60 -18.20
N ALA A 67 -0.39 30.71 -18.08
CA ALA A 67 -1.10 31.97 -18.10
C ALA A 67 -0.65 32.94 -16.98
N ALA A 68 -0.37 32.40 -15.79
CA ALA A 68 0.15 33.21 -14.67
C ALA A 68 1.50 33.83 -14.98
N VAL A 69 2.42 33.06 -15.58
CA VAL A 69 3.75 33.60 -15.99
C VAL A 69 3.63 34.57 -17.16
N GLU A 70 2.77 34.28 -18.13
CA GLU A 70 2.54 35.18 -19.26
C GLU A 70 1.93 36.51 -18.78
N GLN A 71 1.01 36.45 -17.82
CA GLN A 71 0.44 37.66 -17.18
C GLN A 71 1.51 38.43 -16.40
N ALA A 72 2.35 37.75 -15.63
CA ALA A 72 3.46 38.39 -14.94
C ALA A 72 4.41 39.07 -15.92
N MET A 73 4.75 38.44 -17.05
CA MET A 73 5.64 39.01 -18.07
C MET A 73 5.09 40.28 -18.76
N VAL A 74 3.77 40.41 -18.83
CA VAL A 74 3.11 41.63 -19.35
C VAL A 74 3.08 42.73 -18.29
N GLY A 75 3.13 42.40 -17.00
CA GLY A 75 3.11 43.31 -15.86
C GLY A 75 4.49 43.68 -15.36
N ASP A 76 4.70 43.60 -14.06
CA ASP A 76 5.93 43.92 -13.34
C ASP A 76 6.94 42.76 -13.25
N GLN A 77 6.66 41.67 -13.94
CA GLN A 77 7.46 40.41 -13.96
C GLN A 77 7.56 39.71 -12.60
N ARG A 78 6.68 40.05 -11.66
CA ARG A 78 6.61 39.41 -10.37
C ARG A 78 5.59 38.29 -10.34
N VAL A 79 5.91 37.19 -9.66
CA VAL A 79 5.05 36.05 -9.49
C VAL A 79 5.23 35.48 -8.09
N PHE A 80 4.14 35.09 -7.46
CA PHE A 80 4.20 34.44 -6.16
C PHE A 80 4.43 32.93 -6.37
N LEU A 81 5.52 32.43 -5.82
CA LEU A 81 5.92 31.04 -5.90
C LEU A 81 5.66 30.35 -4.57
N LYS A 82 4.90 29.27 -4.61
CA LYS A 82 4.53 28.56 -3.42
C LYS A 82 4.53 27.05 -3.61
N GLN A 83 4.99 26.33 -2.60
CA GLN A 83 4.98 24.87 -2.58
C GLN A 83 3.56 24.35 -2.30
N ALA A 84 3.14 23.31 -3.03
CA ALA A 84 1.85 22.67 -2.86
C ALA A 84 2.00 21.15 -2.89
N ASP A 85 1.31 20.45 -2.00
CA ASP A 85 1.35 18.98 -1.92
C ASP A 85 0.38 18.30 -2.87
N GLU A 86 -0.72 18.95 -3.28
CA GLU A 86 -1.77 18.37 -4.11
C GLU A 86 -1.78 18.89 -5.55
N VAL A 87 -2.43 18.10 -6.44
CA VAL A 87 -2.52 18.42 -7.89
C VAL A 87 -3.39 19.64 -8.17
N ILE A 88 -4.39 19.90 -7.31
CA ILE A 88 -5.28 21.10 -7.33
C ILE A 88 -5.34 21.59 -5.90
N PRO A 89 -4.49 22.50 -5.47
CA PRO A 89 -4.47 22.95 -4.09
C PRO A 89 -5.72 23.77 -3.77
N ASP A 90 -6.41 23.39 -2.72
CA ASP A 90 -7.23 24.31 -1.94
C ASP A 90 -6.33 25.01 -0.92
N ILE A 91 -6.78 26.10 -0.32
CA ILE A 91 -5.97 26.91 0.62
C ILE A 91 -5.36 26.08 1.75
N ASP A 92 -6.04 25.01 2.19
CA ASP A 92 -5.62 24.13 3.29
C ASP A 92 -4.48 23.15 2.93
N GLY A 93 -4.20 22.93 1.64
CA GLY A 93 -3.12 22.04 1.14
C GLY A 93 -1.87 22.81 0.69
N ILE A 94 -1.74 24.07 1.03
CA ILE A 94 -0.66 24.94 0.58
C ILE A 94 0.07 25.50 1.82
N PHE A 95 1.42 25.50 1.81
CA PHE A 95 2.18 26.16 2.87
C PHE A 95 1.84 27.67 2.93
N GLN A 96 1.82 28.28 4.11
CA GLN A 96 1.41 29.68 4.23
C GLN A 96 2.44 30.66 3.72
N VAL A 97 3.73 30.39 3.88
CA VAL A 97 4.83 31.23 3.42
C VAL A 97 5.32 30.77 2.05
N GLY A 98 5.52 31.72 1.17
CA GLY A 98 6.09 31.53 -0.17
C GLY A 98 7.08 32.64 -0.51
N THR A 99 7.53 32.66 -1.76
CA THR A 99 8.52 33.64 -2.25
C THR A 99 7.97 34.41 -3.43
N ILE A 100 8.07 35.73 -3.40
CA ILE A 100 7.89 36.59 -4.57
C ILE A 100 9.10 36.44 -5.46
N GLY A 101 8.90 35.90 -6.66
CA GLY A 101 9.95 35.69 -7.63
C GLY A 101 9.85 36.64 -8.80
N TYR A 102 10.99 37.03 -9.32
CA TYR A 102 11.11 37.83 -10.53
C TYR A 102 11.40 36.92 -11.73
N VAL A 103 10.54 36.95 -12.73
CA VAL A 103 10.66 36.13 -13.94
C VAL A 103 11.71 36.74 -14.86
N ARG A 104 12.89 36.13 -14.91
CA ARG A 104 14.04 36.59 -15.73
C ARG A 104 13.90 36.20 -17.19
N GLN A 105 13.42 34.96 -17.43
CA GLN A 105 13.33 34.41 -18.79
C GLN A 105 12.18 33.42 -18.92
N LEU A 106 11.52 33.46 -20.06
CA LEU A 106 10.48 32.52 -20.48
C LEU A 106 10.83 31.97 -21.86
N VAL A 107 10.90 30.64 -21.99
CA VAL A 107 11.21 29.94 -23.23
C VAL A 107 10.11 28.93 -23.52
N LYS A 108 9.40 29.11 -24.63
CA LYS A 108 8.40 28.13 -25.10
C LYS A 108 9.11 26.94 -25.75
N MET A 109 8.80 25.75 -25.29
CA MET A 109 9.37 24.48 -25.73
C MET A 109 8.38 23.72 -26.63
N PRO A 110 8.85 22.83 -27.53
CA PRO A 110 7.96 21.97 -28.30
C PRO A 110 7.07 21.11 -27.41
N GLY A 111 5.79 20.99 -27.74
CA GLY A 111 4.83 20.18 -26.96
C GLY A 111 4.01 20.96 -25.93
N GLY A 112 3.98 22.31 -25.98
CA GLY A 112 3.17 23.15 -25.10
C GLY A 112 3.78 23.39 -23.70
N MET A 113 5.00 22.94 -23.47
CA MET A 113 5.76 23.16 -22.22
C MET A 113 6.46 24.52 -22.24
N VAL A 114 6.51 25.20 -21.12
CA VAL A 114 7.21 26.49 -20.97
C VAL A 114 8.29 26.36 -19.90
N ARG A 115 9.52 26.65 -20.25
CA ARG A 115 10.66 26.76 -19.33
C ARG A 115 10.79 28.19 -18.83
N VAL A 116 10.83 28.33 -17.51
CA VAL A 116 10.90 29.62 -16.83
C VAL A 116 12.12 29.67 -15.94
N THR A 117 12.85 30.80 -16.01
CA THR A 117 13.91 31.15 -15.06
C THR A 117 13.37 32.20 -14.12
N VAL A 118 13.32 31.89 -12.84
CA VAL A 118 12.85 32.81 -11.80
C VAL A 118 13.92 33.02 -10.75
N GLU A 119 14.05 34.25 -10.29
CA GLU A 119 14.89 34.63 -9.16
C GLU A 119 14.03 35.03 -7.98
N GLY A 120 14.17 34.33 -6.84
CA GLY A 120 13.49 34.67 -5.60
C GLY A 120 13.91 35.99 -5.06
N GLN A 121 12.98 36.88 -4.69
CA GLN A 121 13.28 38.21 -4.16
C GLN A 121 12.96 38.33 -2.67
N GLU A 122 11.70 38.25 -2.31
CA GLU A 122 11.19 38.53 -0.97
C GLU A 122 10.30 37.40 -0.48
N ARG A 123 10.25 37.19 0.84
CA ARG A 123 9.33 36.28 1.47
C ARG A 123 7.97 36.94 1.60
N ALA A 124 6.90 36.19 1.38
CA ALA A 124 5.56 36.68 1.56
C ALA A 124 4.63 35.61 2.11
N GLU A 125 3.65 36.02 2.91
CA GLU A 125 2.61 35.17 3.43
C GLU A 125 1.36 35.30 2.56
N LEU A 126 0.75 34.16 2.21
CA LEU A 126 -0.48 34.11 1.45
C LEU A 126 -1.66 34.45 2.38
N LEU A 127 -2.34 35.52 2.10
CA LEU A 127 -3.56 35.90 2.81
C LEU A 127 -4.81 35.31 2.16
N GLU A 128 -4.90 35.42 0.82
CA GLU A 128 -6.07 34.93 0.07
C GLU A 128 -5.66 34.49 -1.34
N MET A 129 -6.35 33.50 -1.85
CA MET A 129 -6.13 32.98 -3.20
C MET A 129 -7.44 33.06 -4.00
N GLU A 130 -7.41 33.75 -5.10
CA GLU A 130 -8.51 33.83 -6.05
C GLU A 130 -8.26 32.91 -7.24
N LYS A 131 -9.18 31.97 -7.48
CA LYS A 131 -9.16 31.07 -8.64
C LYS A 131 -9.81 31.77 -9.85
N GLY A 132 -9.06 32.57 -10.59
CA GLY A 132 -9.52 33.18 -11.84
C GLY A 132 -9.75 32.14 -12.96
N GLU A 133 -10.48 32.57 -14.01
CA GLU A 133 -10.69 31.72 -15.20
C GLU A 133 -9.37 31.44 -15.95
N ALA A 134 -8.53 32.46 -16.12
CA ALA A 134 -7.27 32.35 -16.85
C ALA A 134 -6.11 31.84 -16.00
N CYS A 135 -5.92 32.40 -14.81
CA CYS A 135 -4.84 32.00 -13.87
C CYS A 135 -5.30 32.17 -12.42
N CYS A 136 -4.49 31.66 -11.47
CA CYS A 136 -4.68 31.91 -10.05
C CYS A 136 -3.96 33.20 -9.66
N THR A 137 -4.61 34.06 -8.88
CA THR A 137 -4.02 35.27 -8.27
C THR A 137 -3.93 35.06 -6.77
N ALA A 138 -2.88 35.60 -6.18
CA ALA A 138 -2.66 35.57 -4.74
C ALA A 138 -2.63 37.01 -4.20
N ILE A 139 -3.30 37.21 -3.08
CA ILE A 139 -3.14 38.40 -2.24
C ILE A 139 -2.13 37.99 -1.17
N VAL A 140 -0.97 38.61 -1.21
CA VAL A 140 0.16 38.29 -0.33
C VAL A 140 0.57 39.49 0.50
N GLU A 141 1.07 39.23 1.70
CA GLU A 141 1.71 40.22 2.55
C GLU A 141 3.21 39.99 2.60
N ILE A 142 3.99 40.99 2.27
CA ILE A 142 5.45 40.91 2.31
C ILE A 142 5.87 40.77 3.78
N LEU A 143 6.58 39.68 4.08
CA LEU A 143 7.17 39.44 5.40
C LEU A 143 8.38 40.33 5.60
N ASP A 144 8.55 40.87 6.80
CA ASP A 144 9.77 41.59 7.19
C ASP A 144 10.98 40.66 7.02
N PRO A 145 12.19 41.25 6.78
CA PRO A 145 13.44 40.47 6.80
C PRO A 145 13.54 39.64 8.10
N VAL A 146 14.28 38.56 8.06
CA VAL A 146 14.53 37.75 9.26
C VAL A 146 15.05 38.63 10.37
N GLU A 147 14.40 38.64 11.53
CA GLU A 147 14.76 39.47 12.66
C GLU A 147 16.14 39.08 13.21
N ASP A 148 17.02 40.08 13.35
CA ASP A 148 18.35 39.88 13.91
C ASP A 148 18.28 39.95 15.43
N ASP A 149 18.08 38.80 16.05
CA ASP A 149 17.93 38.59 17.51
C ASP A 149 19.25 38.23 18.21
N LEU A 150 20.39 38.27 17.49
CA LEU A 150 21.68 37.78 17.95
C LEU A 150 22.67 38.92 18.27
N ASP A 151 23.41 38.77 19.34
CA ASP A 151 24.54 39.64 19.62
C ASP A 151 25.80 39.26 18.80
N THR A 152 26.78 40.17 18.78
CA THR A 152 28.03 40.00 17.98
C THR A 152 28.84 38.77 18.41
N ILE A 153 28.80 38.40 19.71
CA ILE A 153 29.52 37.23 20.23
C ILE A 153 28.82 35.94 19.83
N GLN A 154 27.51 35.94 19.90
CA GLN A 154 26.68 34.80 19.49
C GLN A 154 26.84 34.53 18.00
N LYS A 155 26.78 35.57 17.14
CA LYS A 155 27.00 35.41 15.69
C LYS A 155 28.36 34.82 15.37
N GLU A 156 29.42 35.32 16.04
CA GLU A 156 30.78 34.79 15.83
C GLU A 156 30.88 33.31 16.25
N ALA A 157 30.27 32.93 17.38
CA ALA A 157 30.28 31.57 17.84
C ALA A 157 29.50 30.62 16.87
N MET A 158 28.33 31.03 16.44
CA MET A 158 27.47 30.30 15.52
C MET A 158 28.14 30.16 14.13
N LEU A 159 28.79 31.23 13.65
CA LEU A 159 29.56 31.23 12.40
C LEU A 159 30.69 30.18 12.44
N ARG A 160 31.41 30.10 13.56
CA ARG A 160 32.47 29.09 13.72
C ARG A 160 31.95 27.68 13.71
N ILE A 161 30.82 27.41 14.40
CA ILE A 161 30.20 26.08 14.45
C ILE A 161 29.74 25.67 13.05
N LEU A 162 29.06 26.53 12.30
CA LEU A 162 28.64 26.22 10.94
C LEU A 162 29.84 25.91 10.03
N LYS A 163 30.89 26.71 10.09
CA LYS A 163 32.11 26.46 9.31
C LYS A 163 32.77 25.15 9.67
N GLU A 164 32.85 24.80 10.96
CA GLU A 164 33.38 23.51 11.41
C GLU A 164 32.56 22.34 10.83
N LYS A 165 31.23 22.43 10.84
CA LYS A 165 30.35 21.40 10.30
C LYS A 165 30.42 21.33 8.77
N LEU A 166 30.56 22.43 8.07
CA LEU A 166 30.82 22.48 6.62
C LEU A 166 32.15 21.83 6.25
N GLU A 167 33.21 22.04 7.04
CA GLU A 167 34.49 21.36 6.85
C GLU A 167 34.36 19.85 7.09
N GLU A 168 33.60 19.43 8.13
CA GLU A 168 33.35 18.03 8.40
C GLU A 168 32.58 17.38 7.24
N TYR A 169 31.57 18.07 6.71
CA TYR A 169 30.82 17.63 5.53
C TYR A 169 31.70 17.45 4.29
N GLY A 170 32.64 18.41 4.06
CA GLY A 170 33.59 18.32 2.97
C GLY A 170 34.57 17.14 3.07
N LYS A 171 34.94 16.76 4.30
CA LYS A 171 35.77 15.55 4.54
C LYS A 171 35.01 14.24 4.29
N LEU A 172 33.71 14.23 4.51
CA LEU A 172 32.85 13.05 4.29
C LEU A 172 32.38 12.94 2.86
N ASN A 173 32.04 14.04 2.22
CA ASN A 173 31.54 14.11 0.84
C ASN A 173 32.58 14.73 -0.11
N VAL A 174 33.53 13.93 -0.55
CA VAL A 174 34.58 14.35 -1.49
C VAL A 174 34.02 14.82 -2.84
N ALA A 175 32.82 14.37 -3.20
CA ALA A 175 32.15 14.74 -4.44
C ALA A 175 31.46 16.12 -4.36
N ALA A 176 31.25 16.67 -3.17
CA ALA A 176 30.72 18.03 -2.97
C ALA A 176 31.74 19.12 -3.27
N GLY A 177 32.54 18.96 -4.24
CA GLY A 177 33.56 19.83 -4.84
C GLY A 177 34.11 21.00 -3.97
N ARG A 178 35.41 21.17 -3.91
CA ARG A 178 36.02 22.35 -3.24
C ARG A 178 35.46 23.67 -3.77
N GLU A 179 34.92 23.67 -4.98
CA GLU A 179 34.32 24.82 -5.64
C GLU A 179 33.05 25.35 -4.94
N VAL A 180 32.26 24.51 -4.33
CA VAL A 180 31.03 24.90 -3.61
C VAL A 180 31.31 25.23 -2.15
N LEU A 181 32.13 24.43 -1.47
CA LEU A 181 32.36 24.59 -0.03
C LEU A 181 33.37 25.71 0.32
N SER A 182 34.38 25.94 -0.54
CA SER A 182 35.39 26.96 -0.24
C SER A 182 34.84 28.38 -0.12
N PRO A 183 33.91 28.84 -0.99
CA PRO A 183 33.29 30.16 -0.84
C PRO A 183 32.44 30.25 0.44
N LEU A 184 31.70 29.18 0.81
CA LEU A 184 30.88 29.13 2.03
C LEU A 184 31.75 29.25 3.29
N ILE A 185 32.85 28.51 3.37
CA ILE A 185 33.75 28.53 4.52
C ILE A 185 34.48 29.89 4.63
N ALA A 186 34.73 30.55 3.50
CA ALA A 186 35.38 31.86 3.47
C ALA A 186 34.47 33.02 3.89
N GLN A 187 33.13 32.83 3.91
CA GLN A 187 32.17 33.89 4.20
C GLN A 187 32.33 34.44 5.62
N PRO A 188 32.54 35.75 5.81
CA PRO A 188 32.79 36.35 7.14
C PRO A 188 31.48 36.65 7.91
N ASP A 189 30.36 36.79 7.22
CA ASP A 189 29.07 37.14 7.81
C ASP A 189 28.18 35.94 8.00
N LEU A 190 27.53 35.78 9.18
CA LEU A 190 26.68 34.65 9.53
C LEU A 190 25.41 34.61 8.68
N THR A 191 24.74 35.75 8.52
CA THR A 191 23.46 35.83 7.79
C THR A 191 23.68 35.49 6.32
N GLU A 192 24.75 36.02 5.73
CA GLU A 192 25.09 35.73 4.34
C GLU A 192 25.54 34.28 4.15
N LEU A 193 26.27 33.71 5.13
CA LEU A 193 26.61 32.27 5.11
C LEU A 193 25.34 31.38 5.11
N MET A 194 24.39 31.66 6.00
CA MET A 194 23.15 30.89 6.07
C MET A 194 22.33 31.01 4.77
N ASN A 195 22.20 32.22 4.21
CA ASN A 195 21.53 32.40 2.92
C ASN A 195 22.18 31.58 1.79
N GLN A 196 23.50 31.54 1.76
CA GLN A 196 24.25 30.77 0.77
C GLN A 196 24.16 29.26 0.99
N ILE A 197 24.16 28.81 2.24
CA ILE A 197 23.91 27.40 2.58
C ILE A 197 22.52 27.00 2.09
N SER A 198 21.50 27.74 2.45
CA SER A 198 20.11 27.49 2.06
C SER A 198 19.93 27.42 0.53
N ALA A 199 20.62 28.27 -0.22
CA ALA A 199 20.51 28.31 -1.68
C ALA A 199 21.28 27.17 -2.37
N GLN A 200 22.46 26.79 -1.87
CA GLN A 200 23.41 25.92 -2.58
C GLN A 200 23.38 24.46 -2.09
N PHE A 201 22.93 24.19 -0.86
CA PHE A 201 22.87 22.82 -0.34
C PHE A 201 21.77 22.00 -1.03
N PRO A 202 22.00 20.69 -1.26
CA PRO A 202 21.04 19.82 -1.96
C PRO A 202 19.89 19.35 -1.06
N TRP A 203 19.27 20.27 -0.33
CA TRP A 203 18.13 19.97 0.52
C TRP A 203 16.87 19.72 -0.29
N ASN A 204 15.99 18.87 0.25
CA ASN A 204 14.66 18.66 -0.31
C ASN A 204 13.78 19.92 -0.11
N TYR A 205 12.62 19.91 -0.73
CA TYR A 205 11.71 21.07 -0.68
C TYR A 205 11.16 21.33 0.73
N GLU A 206 10.97 20.28 1.55
CA GLU A 206 10.48 20.38 2.93
C GLU A 206 11.51 21.09 3.81
N ALA A 207 12.76 20.70 3.71
CA ALA A 207 13.86 21.35 4.43
C ALA A 207 14.03 22.81 4.03
N ARG A 208 13.89 23.13 2.74
CA ARG A 208 13.92 24.53 2.27
C ARG A 208 12.71 25.32 2.76
N GLN A 209 11.57 24.68 2.85
CA GLN A 209 10.36 25.31 3.34
C GLN A 209 10.49 25.65 4.83
N SER A 210 11.03 24.76 5.65
CA SER A 210 11.27 25.05 7.07
C SER A 210 12.23 26.24 7.29
N VAL A 211 13.24 26.39 6.44
CA VAL A 211 14.12 27.59 6.48
C VAL A 211 13.37 28.85 6.02
N LEU A 212 12.52 28.76 4.99
CA LEU A 212 11.73 29.90 4.49
C LEU A 212 10.77 30.47 5.55
N GLU A 213 10.26 29.61 6.43
CA GLU A 213 9.28 29.95 7.47
C GLU A 213 9.92 30.54 8.75
N CYS A 214 11.23 30.46 8.92
CA CYS A 214 11.93 31.02 10.07
C CYS A 214 11.71 32.54 10.18
N ARG A 215 11.49 33.05 11.39
CA ARG A 215 11.23 34.46 11.66
C ARG A 215 12.44 35.17 12.25
N THR A 216 13.29 34.50 13.02
CA THR A 216 14.48 35.04 13.64
C THR A 216 15.76 34.36 13.10
N LEU A 217 16.90 35.02 13.26
CA LEU A 217 18.21 34.48 12.88
C LEU A 217 18.56 33.24 13.73
N THR A 218 18.12 33.20 14.99
CA THR A 218 18.30 32.05 15.86
C THR A 218 17.54 30.83 15.32
N GLU A 219 16.27 30.97 14.98
CA GLU A 219 15.47 29.88 14.38
C GLU A 219 16.07 29.36 13.07
N MET A 220 16.53 30.28 12.22
CA MET A 220 17.14 29.93 10.95
C MET A 220 18.45 29.15 11.17
N TYR A 221 19.27 29.58 12.11
CA TYR A 221 20.51 28.89 12.49
C TYR A 221 20.26 27.51 13.03
N GLU A 222 19.31 27.34 13.97
CA GLU A 222 18.99 26.05 14.57
C GLU A 222 18.46 25.08 13.52
N THR A 223 17.58 25.55 12.63
CA THR A 223 17.02 24.75 11.54
C THR A 223 18.12 24.30 10.58
N GLU A 224 18.97 25.21 10.12
CA GLU A 224 20.07 24.86 9.18
C GLU A 224 21.12 23.96 9.81
N LEU A 225 21.47 24.21 11.08
CA LEU A 225 22.40 23.34 11.80
C LEU A 225 21.86 21.93 11.94
N GLN A 226 20.58 21.78 12.27
CA GLN A 226 19.93 20.46 12.40
C GLN A 226 19.90 19.74 11.05
N LEU A 227 19.57 20.43 9.96
CA LEU A 227 19.59 19.87 8.62
C LEU A 227 21.01 19.42 8.22
N LEU A 228 22.02 20.24 8.50
CA LEU A 228 23.41 19.91 8.21
C LEU A 228 23.92 18.72 9.04
N LEU A 229 23.56 18.64 10.32
CA LEU A 229 23.87 17.49 11.18
C LEU A 229 23.23 16.21 10.67
N THR A 230 21.98 16.29 10.22
CA THR A 230 21.27 15.14 9.64
C THR A 230 21.97 14.64 8.37
N GLU A 231 22.38 15.54 7.49
CA GLU A 231 23.16 15.20 6.29
C GLU A 231 24.51 14.57 6.63
N LEU A 232 25.21 15.09 7.64
CA LEU A 232 26.46 14.52 8.12
C LEU A 232 26.30 13.07 8.59
N GLU A 233 25.24 12.77 9.35
CA GLU A 233 24.95 11.41 9.79
C GLU A 233 24.63 10.47 8.61
N VAL A 234 23.84 10.92 7.63
CA VAL A 234 23.56 10.16 6.41
C VAL A 234 24.86 9.82 5.66
N TYR A 235 25.77 10.78 5.53
CA TYR A 235 27.05 10.53 4.87
C TYR A 235 27.99 9.63 5.68
N ARG A 236 27.97 9.70 7.01
CA ARG A 236 28.72 8.78 7.89
C ARG A 236 28.25 7.34 7.69
N VAL A 237 26.94 7.12 7.75
CA VAL A 237 26.34 5.80 7.53
C VAL A 237 26.64 5.28 6.11
N LYS A 238 26.48 6.14 5.10
CA LYS A 238 26.81 5.82 3.70
C LYS A 238 28.26 5.38 3.54
N ARG A 239 29.20 6.09 4.14
CA ARG A 239 30.64 5.79 4.09
C ARG A 239 30.97 4.48 4.82
N GLU A 240 30.37 4.25 5.97
CA GLU A 240 30.53 2.99 6.72
C GLU A 240 30.05 1.80 5.89
N PHE A 241 28.87 1.96 5.23
CA PHE A 241 28.33 0.92 4.35
C PHE A 241 29.22 0.69 3.13
N GLN A 242 29.69 1.74 2.48
CA GLN A 242 30.64 1.63 1.36
C GLN A 242 31.95 0.97 1.76
N THR A 243 32.46 1.25 2.97
CA THR A 243 33.68 0.62 3.48
C THR A 243 33.47 -0.87 3.75
N LYS A 244 32.30 -1.25 4.31
CA LYS A 244 31.93 -2.67 4.52
C LYS A 244 31.77 -3.40 3.18
N VAL A 245 31.12 -2.79 2.19
CA VAL A 245 30.98 -3.36 0.84
C VAL A 245 32.33 -3.50 0.15
N LYS A 246 33.20 -2.47 0.22
CA LYS A 246 34.54 -2.52 -0.35
C LYS A 246 35.40 -3.60 0.30
N ALA A 247 35.35 -3.72 1.63
CA ALA A 247 36.07 -4.77 2.35
C ALA A 247 35.59 -6.19 1.97
N ALA A 248 34.26 -6.36 1.71
CA ALA A 248 33.70 -7.62 1.23
C ALA A 248 34.14 -7.93 -0.22
N LEU A 249 34.21 -6.91 -1.09
CA LEU A 249 34.69 -7.04 -2.47
C LEU A 249 36.18 -7.36 -2.51
N ASP A 250 37.01 -6.67 -1.69
CA ASP A 250 38.44 -6.88 -1.60
C ASP A 250 38.74 -8.31 -1.08
N LYS A 251 37.92 -8.81 -0.14
CA LYS A 251 38.02 -10.20 0.34
C LYS A 251 37.74 -11.19 -0.76
N ASN A 252 36.67 -11.00 -1.54
CA ASN A 252 36.32 -11.89 -2.67
C ASN A 252 37.39 -11.86 -3.77
N GLN A 253 37.97 -10.68 -4.05
CA GLN A 253 39.00 -10.51 -5.04
C GLN A 253 40.32 -11.15 -4.59
N ARG A 254 40.61 -11.07 -3.29
CA ARG A 254 41.78 -11.75 -2.69
C ARG A 254 41.62 -13.26 -2.67
N ASP A 255 40.42 -13.76 -2.37
CA ASP A 255 40.09 -15.18 -2.44
C ASP A 255 40.17 -15.71 -3.89
N TYR A 256 39.77 -14.91 -4.87
CA TYR A 256 39.95 -15.24 -6.29
C TYR A 256 41.42 -15.32 -6.69
N ILE A 257 42.22 -14.29 -6.33
CA ILE A 257 43.67 -14.30 -6.64
C ILE A 257 44.38 -15.46 -5.96
N LEU A 258 44.05 -15.76 -4.71
CA LEU A 258 44.60 -16.88 -3.99
C LEU A 258 44.24 -18.24 -4.62
N ARG A 259 43.01 -18.38 -5.12
CA ARG A 259 42.58 -19.58 -5.86
C ARG A 259 43.29 -19.71 -7.21
N GLU A 260 43.50 -18.60 -7.90
CA GLU A 260 44.24 -18.60 -9.16
C GLU A 260 45.73 -18.89 -8.95
N GLN A 261 46.35 -18.34 -7.91
CA GLN A 261 47.71 -18.69 -7.51
C GLN A 261 47.83 -20.18 -7.12
N LEU A 262 46.87 -20.70 -6.39
CA LEU A 262 46.79 -22.13 -6.05
C LEU A 262 46.61 -22.98 -7.30
N ARG A 263 45.88 -22.51 -8.32
CA ARG A 263 45.74 -23.21 -9.59
C ARG A 263 47.08 -23.29 -10.34
N VAL A 264 47.77 -22.17 -10.48
CA VAL A 264 49.07 -22.09 -11.15
C VAL A 264 50.14 -22.92 -10.41
N ILE A 265 50.17 -22.87 -9.07
CA ILE A 265 51.10 -23.63 -8.25
C ILE A 265 50.83 -25.16 -8.38
N ARG A 266 49.55 -25.56 -8.46
CA ARG A 266 49.16 -26.97 -8.67
C ARG A 266 49.48 -27.45 -10.09
N GLU A 267 49.35 -26.60 -11.12
CA GLU A 267 49.76 -26.90 -12.48
C GLU A 267 51.29 -27.07 -12.57
N GLU A 268 52.09 -26.26 -11.87
CA GLU A 268 53.57 -26.40 -11.84
C GLU A 268 54.04 -27.60 -11.01
N LEU A 269 53.27 -28.02 -9.97
CA LEU A 269 53.60 -29.17 -9.14
C LEU A 269 53.21 -30.52 -9.78
N GLY A 270 52.56 -30.51 -10.96
CA GLY A 270 52.18 -31.76 -11.65
C GLY A 270 51.13 -32.59 -10.91
N GLU A 271 50.42 -32.00 -9.93
CA GLU A 271 49.26 -32.67 -9.32
C GLU A 271 48.12 -32.78 -10.34
N GLU A 272 47.64 -34.00 -10.54
CA GLU A 272 46.54 -34.36 -11.43
C GLU A 272 45.40 -33.33 -11.27
N ASN A 273 44.99 -32.77 -12.38
CA ASN A 273 44.01 -31.70 -12.53
C ASN A 273 42.87 -31.76 -11.49
N PRO A 274 42.66 -30.73 -10.65
CA PRO A 274 41.40 -30.62 -9.96
C PRO A 274 40.35 -30.56 -11.05
N VAL A 275 39.31 -31.42 -10.92
CA VAL A 275 38.15 -31.53 -11.82
C VAL A 275 37.76 -30.11 -12.24
N SER A 276 37.88 -29.80 -13.54
CA SER A 276 37.49 -28.45 -13.99
C SER A 276 36.02 -28.24 -13.66
N ASP A 277 35.59 -27.00 -13.39
CA ASP A 277 34.18 -26.71 -13.13
C ASP A 277 33.28 -27.40 -14.16
N ALA A 278 33.74 -27.53 -15.42
CA ALA A 278 33.00 -28.21 -16.47
C ALA A 278 32.92 -29.74 -16.23
N ASP A 279 33.93 -30.34 -15.66
CA ASP A 279 33.91 -31.78 -15.39
C ASP A 279 33.09 -32.10 -14.13
N GLU A 280 33.11 -31.22 -13.14
CA GLU A 280 32.18 -31.26 -12.00
C GLU A 280 30.72 -31.15 -12.46
N MET A 281 30.44 -30.19 -13.35
CA MET A 281 29.11 -30.03 -13.94
C MET A 281 28.70 -31.26 -14.77
N LYS A 282 29.63 -31.95 -15.47
CA LYS A 282 29.33 -33.20 -16.16
C LYS A 282 28.98 -34.33 -15.20
N GLU A 283 29.67 -34.41 -14.05
CA GLU A 283 29.34 -35.39 -13.02
C GLU A 283 27.98 -35.10 -12.35
N GLN A 284 27.66 -33.85 -12.12
CA GLN A 284 26.34 -33.45 -11.63
C GLN A 284 25.25 -33.81 -12.66
N LEU A 285 25.51 -33.59 -13.96
CA LEU A 285 24.59 -33.92 -15.05
C LEU A 285 24.26 -35.43 -15.11
N LYS A 286 25.22 -36.31 -14.76
CA LYS A 286 24.95 -37.76 -14.69
C LYS A 286 23.94 -38.12 -13.59
N LYS A 287 23.99 -37.41 -12.47
CA LYS A 287 23.14 -37.64 -11.30
C LYS A 287 21.69 -37.12 -11.49
N ILE A 288 21.48 -36.18 -12.40
CA ILE A 288 20.17 -35.58 -12.64
C ILE A 288 19.24 -36.58 -13.33
N LYS A 289 17.96 -36.62 -12.91
CA LYS A 289 16.93 -37.50 -13.49
C LYS A 289 16.20 -36.86 -14.68
N ALA A 290 16.85 -36.01 -15.46
CA ALA A 290 16.25 -35.35 -16.61
C ALA A 290 16.12 -36.30 -17.82
N SER A 291 15.27 -35.94 -18.78
CA SER A 291 15.13 -36.64 -20.05
C SER A 291 16.41 -36.58 -20.86
N VAL A 292 16.56 -37.50 -21.81
CA VAL A 292 17.74 -37.54 -22.69
C VAL A 292 17.94 -36.21 -23.43
N GLU A 293 16.83 -35.63 -23.92
CA GLU A 293 16.84 -34.39 -24.67
C GLU A 293 17.34 -33.19 -23.81
N VAL A 294 16.86 -33.10 -22.57
CA VAL A 294 17.32 -32.09 -21.60
C VAL A 294 18.79 -32.24 -21.28
N LYS A 295 19.25 -33.50 -21.01
CA LYS A 295 20.65 -33.78 -20.73
C LYS A 295 21.56 -33.42 -21.89
N GLU A 296 21.11 -33.65 -23.12
CA GLU A 296 21.90 -33.29 -24.33
C GLU A 296 22.02 -31.75 -24.48
N ARG A 297 20.96 -31.01 -24.20
CA ARG A 297 21.01 -29.54 -24.22
C ARG A 297 21.99 -29.00 -23.18
N ILE A 298 21.88 -29.49 -21.94
CA ILE A 298 22.79 -29.08 -20.85
C ILE A 298 24.23 -29.45 -21.20
N ARG A 299 24.48 -30.66 -21.75
CA ARG A 299 25.80 -31.11 -22.17
C ARG A 299 26.41 -30.20 -23.25
N LYS A 300 25.61 -29.74 -24.21
CA LYS A 300 26.04 -28.78 -25.23
C LYS A 300 26.49 -27.44 -24.62
N GLU A 301 25.77 -26.94 -23.65
CA GLU A 301 26.14 -25.70 -22.96
C GLU A 301 27.38 -25.90 -22.05
N ILE A 302 27.52 -27.06 -21.37
CA ILE A 302 28.76 -27.38 -20.62
C ILE A 302 29.97 -27.44 -21.55
N ASN A 303 29.86 -28.11 -22.72
CA ASN A 303 30.93 -28.14 -23.69
C ASN A 303 31.26 -26.74 -24.26
N ARG A 304 30.26 -25.89 -24.43
CA ARG A 304 30.47 -24.50 -24.82
C ARG A 304 31.23 -23.73 -23.74
N PHE A 305 30.84 -23.88 -22.48
CA PHE A 305 31.52 -23.27 -21.32
C PHE A 305 32.98 -23.72 -21.23
N GLN A 306 33.25 -25.02 -21.42
CA GLN A 306 34.60 -25.59 -21.39
C GLN A 306 35.54 -24.98 -22.43
N ASN A 307 35.02 -24.59 -23.62
CA ASN A 307 35.78 -24.03 -24.72
C ASN A 307 35.89 -22.48 -24.68
N MET A 308 35.36 -21.84 -23.63
CA MET A 308 35.46 -20.39 -23.47
C MET A 308 36.71 -19.95 -22.72
N PRO A 309 37.25 -18.76 -23.03
CA PRO A 309 38.35 -18.21 -22.25
C PRO A 309 37.98 -18.07 -20.79
N ALA A 310 38.82 -18.59 -19.89
CA ALA A 310 38.60 -18.47 -18.46
C ALA A 310 38.55 -16.99 -18.05
N GLY A 311 37.49 -16.57 -17.27
CA GLY A 311 37.36 -15.21 -16.79
C GLY A 311 36.66 -14.22 -17.74
N SER A 312 36.20 -14.68 -18.93
CA SER A 312 35.37 -13.81 -19.79
C SER A 312 34.00 -13.57 -19.16
N GLN A 313 33.42 -12.42 -19.46
CA GLN A 313 32.08 -12.04 -18.96
C GLN A 313 31.03 -13.08 -19.43
N ASP A 314 31.13 -13.55 -20.65
CA ASP A 314 30.24 -14.59 -21.21
C ASP A 314 30.37 -15.93 -20.48
N ALA A 315 31.59 -16.31 -20.09
CA ALA A 315 31.81 -17.54 -19.31
C ALA A 315 31.13 -17.48 -17.93
N ASN A 316 31.15 -16.32 -17.25
CA ASN A 316 30.47 -16.15 -15.98
C ASN A 316 28.94 -16.23 -16.15
N VAL A 317 28.39 -15.68 -17.22
CA VAL A 317 26.93 -15.76 -17.52
C VAL A 317 26.54 -17.23 -17.77
N ILE A 318 27.30 -17.96 -18.56
CA ILE A 318 27.01 -19.38 -18.83
C ILE A 318 27.23 -20.26 -17.60
N ARG A 319 28.23 -19.97 -16.77
CA ARG A 319 28.45 -20.65 -15.49
C ARG A 319 27.22 -20.53 -14.59
N THR A 320 26.74 -19.29 -14.33
CA THR A 320 25.57 -19.04 -13.49
C THR A 320 24.32 -19.72 -14.08
N TYR A 321 24.15 -19.70 -15.39
CA TYR A 321 23.10 -20.43 -16.10
C TYR A 321 23.16 -21.92 -15.84
N LEU A 322 24.34 -22.54 -16.03
CA LEU A 322 24.55 -23.99 -15.83
C LEU A 322 24.33 -24.38 -14.38
N GLU A 323 24.84 -23.61 -13.42
CA GLU A 323 24.59 -23.82 -11.99
C GLU A 323 23.07 -23.83 -11.71
N THR A 324 22.35 -22.84 -12.21
CA THR A 324 20.90 -22.77 -12.07
C THR A 324 20.17 -23.96 -12.66
N VAL A 325 20.53 -24.38 -13.89
CA VAL A 325 19.84 -25.47 -14.58
C VAL A 325 20.19 -26.84 -13.96
N LEU A 326 21.39 -27.02 -13.45
CA LEU A 326 21.82 -28.23 -12.75
C LEU A 326 21.20 -28.39 -11.37
N GLU A 327 20.88 -27.28 -10.70
CA GLU A 327 20.20 -27.28 -9.40
C GLU A 327 18.68 -27.57 -9.51
N LEU A 328 18.09 -27.43 -10.72
CA LEU A 328 16.67 -27.72 -10.90
C LEU A 328 16.33 -29.19 -10.60
N PRO A 329 15.22 -29.45 -9.94
CA PRO A 329 14.82 -30.79 -9.51
C PRO A 329 14.21 -31.63 -10.65
N TRP A 330 14.94 -31.86 -11.72
CA TRP A 330 14.49 -32.65 -12.88
C TRP A 330 13.95 -34.02 -12.46
N ASN A 331 12.60 -34.22 -12.56
CA ASN A 331 11.92 -35.49 -12.22
C ASN A 331 12.24 -36.04 -10.80
N LYS A 332 12.70 -35.19 -9.89
CA LYS A 332 12.88 -35.55 -8.49
C LYS A 332 11.59 -35.24 -7.73
N MET A 333 10.85 -36.28 -7.38
CA MET A 333 9.52 -36.12 -6.75
C MET A 333 9.52 -36.61 -5.31
N THR A 334 8.65 -36.00 -4.47
CA THR A 334 8.25 -36.54 -3.18
C THR A 334 7.11 -37.54 -3.37
N LYS A 335 7.02 -38.52 -2.47
CA LYS A 335 5.87 -39.41 -2.45
C LYS A 335 4.68 -38.74 -1.79
N ASP A 336 3.58 -38.67 -2.49
CA ASP A 336 2.33 -38.16 -1.93
C ASP A 336 1.75 -39.12 -0.88
N ASN A 337 1.28 -38.54 0.23
CA ASN A 337 0.49 -39.27 1.19
C ASN A 337 -0.96 -39.37 0.66
N ALA A 338 -1.44 -40.58 0.43
CA ALA A 338 -2.76 -40.85 -0.13
C ALA A 338 -3.84 -41.05 0.94
N SER A 339 -3.56 -40.81 2.21
CA SER A 339 -4.53 -40.99 3.30
C SER A 339 -5.38 -39.75 3.51
N LEU A 340 -6.64 -39.76 3.09
CA LEU A 340 -7.61 -38.70 3.36
C LEU A 340 -7.83 -38.48 4.86
N LYS A 341 -7.86 -39.57 5.65
CA LYS A 341 -7.99 -39.48 7.11
C LYS A 341 -6.84 -38.68 7.73
N HIS A 342 -5.61 -38.91 7.28
CA HIS A 342 -4.44 -38.14 7.73
C HIS A 342 -4.54 -36.66 7.31
N ALA A 343 -5.07 -36.39 6.12
CA ALA A 343 -5.28 -35.02 5.67
C ALA A 343 -6.32 -34.30 6.53
N GLU A 344 -7.42 -34.96 6.86
CA GLU A 344 -8.46 -34.46 7.76
C GLU A 344 -7.89 -34.18 9.16
N GLU A 345 -7.14 -35.11 9.75
CA GLU A 345 -6.51 -34.96 11.07
C GLU A 345 -5.56 -33.72 11.10
N ILE A 346 -4.79 -33.48 10.04
CA ILE A 346 -3.91 -32.30 9.95
C ILE A 346 -4.72 -31.02 9.81
N LEU A 347 -5.74 -31.02 8.95
CA LEU A 347 -6.57 -29.83 8.76
C LEU A 347 -7.32 -29.46 10.03
N GLU A 348 -7.82 -30.47 10.77
CA GLU A 348 -8.47 -30.27 12.06
C GLU A 348 -7.48 -29.77 13.14
N ALA A 349 -6.28 -30.33 13.18
CA ALA A 349 -5.26 -29.94 14.15
C ALA A 349 -4.71 -28.52 13.89
N ASP A 350 -4.58 -28.11 12.62
CA ASP A 350 -3.97 -26.84 12.24
C ASP A 350 -4.98 -25.67 12.14
N HIS A 351 -6.31 -25.97 12.01
CA HIS A 351 -7.35 -24.95 11.78
C HIS A 351 -8.62 -25.22 12.57
N TYR A 352 -9.09 -24.21 13.30
CA TYR A 352 -10.40 -24.25 13.95
C TYR A 352 -11.48 -23.73 12.99
N GLY A 353 -12.64 -24.41 12.92
CA GLY A 353 -13.74 -24.06 12.03
C GLY A 353 -13.38 -24.30 10.56
N LEU A 354 -13.93 -23.49 9.68
CA LEU A 354 -13.73 -23.58 8.22
C LEU A 354 -14.21 -24.90 7.60
N GLU A 355 -15.28 -25.48 8.14
CA GLU A 355 -15.78 -26.81 7.77
C GLU A 355 -15.96 -26.96 6.25
N LYS A 356 -16.67 -26.02 5.60
CA LYS A 356 -16.88 -26.03 4.14
C LYS A 356 -15.56 -26.01 3.35
N VAL A 357 -14.57 -25.24 3.84
CA VAL A 357 -13.24 -25.15 3.18
C VAL A 357 -12.50 -26.47 3.32
N LYS A 358 -12.51 -27.06 4.52
CA LYS A 358 -11.87 -28.36 4.78
C LYS A 358 -12.50 -29.45 3.94
N GLU A 359 -13.83 -29.51 3.89
CA GLU A 359 -14.59 -30.49 3.08
C GLU A 359 -14.21 -30.37 1.60
N ARG A 360 -14.24 -29.18 1.02
CA ARG A 360 -13.86 -28.97 -0.38
C ARG A 360 -12.39 -29.33 -0.65
N VAL A 361 -11.49 -29.03 0.28
CA VAL A 361 -10.10 -29.46 0.19
C VAL A 361 -9.98 -30.99 0.20
N LEU A 362 -10.72 -31.68 1.07
CA LEU A 362 -10.71 -33.14 1.13
C LEU A 362 -11.33 -33.77 -0.13
N GLU A 363 -12.41 -33.21 -0.68
CA GLU A 363 -12.98 -33.64 -1.97
C GLU A 363 -11.96 -33.49 -3.11
N TYR A 364 -11.29 -32.34 -3.17
CA TYR A 364 -10.23 -32.09 -4.15
C TYR A 364 -9.08 -33.12 -4.03
N LEU A 365 -8.62 -33.38 -2.80
CA LEU A 365 -7.58 -34.38 -2.54
C LEU A 365 -8.06 -35.79 -2.92
N ALA A 366 -9.33 -36.14 -2.67
CA ALA A 366 -9.90 -37.43 -3.05
C ALA A 366 -9.89 -37.63 -4.58
N VAL A 367 -10.34 -36.63 -5.33
CA VAL A 367 -10.29 -36.66 -6.81
C VAL A 367 -8.87 -36.83 -7.31
N ARG A 368 -7.92 -36.08 -6.75
CA ARG A 368 -6.50 -36.17 -7.13
C ARG A 368 -5.88 -37.52 -6.83
N ILE A 369 -6.21 -38.14 -5.71
CA ILE A 369 -5.75 -39.50 -5.35
C ILE A 369 -6.32 -40.54 -6.33
N LEU A 370 -7.57 -40.40 -6.75
CA LEU A 370 -8.23 -41.34 -7.67
C LEU A 370 -7.73 -41.20 -9.11
N THR A 371 -7.56 -39.95 -9.59
CA THR A 371 -7.20 -39.69 -10.99
C THR A 371 -5.71 -39.92 -11.28
N LYS A 372 -4.84 -39.85 -10.28
CA LYS A 372 -3.38 -39.96 -10.38
C LYS A 372 -2.74 -39.03 -11.42
N LYS A 373 -3.46 -38.06 -11.94
CA LYS A 373 -3.01 -37.07 -12.93
C LYS A 373 -3.42 -35.65 -12.51
N GLY A 374 -2.54 -34.69 -12.81
CA GLY A 374 -2.67 -33.30 -12.39
C GLY A 374 -3.71 -32.44 -13.16
N THR A 375 -4.79 -33.04 -13.67
CA THR A 375 -5.82 -32.32 -14.45
C THR A 375 -6.93 -31.66 -13.60
N SER A 376 -6.74 -31.60 -12.28
CA SER A 376 -7.74 -30.95 -11.40
C SER A 376 -7.69 -29.43 -11.54
N PRO A 377 -8.84 -28.74 -11.44
CA PRO A 377 -8.87 -27.29 -11.44
C PRO A 377 -8.00 -26.73 -10.30
N ILE A 378 -7.53 -25.49 -10.45
CA ILE A 378 -6.67 -24.86 -9.45
C ILE A 378 -7.54 -24.33 -8.33
N LEU A 379 -7.26 -24.69 -7.10
CA LEU A 379 -7.98 -24.15 -5.95
C LEU A 379 -7.61 -22.69 -5.72
N CYS A 380 -8.59 -21.81 -5.69
CA CYS A 380 -8.42 -20.41 -5.34
C CYS A 380 -9.20 -20.09 -4.05
N LEU A 381 -8.45 -19.80 -2.98
CA LEU A 381 -9.01 -19.41 -1.69
C LEU A 381 -9.29 -17.91 -1.70
N VAL A 382 -10.58 -17.53 -1.71
CA VAL A 382 -11.01 -16.12 -1.80
C VAL A 382 -11.62 -15.68 -0.49
N GLY A 383 -11.24 -14.51 0.01
CA GLY A 383 -11.85 -13.95 1.21
C GLY A 383 -11.03 -12.87 1.87
N PRO A 384 -11.50 -12.28 2.96
CA PRO A 384 -10.84 -11.17 3.64
C PRO A 384 -9.43 -11.51 4.12
N PRO A 385 -8.57 -10.50 4.33
CA PRO A 385 -7.22 -10.72 4.84
C PRO A 385 -7.25 -11.26 6.28
N GLY A 386 -6.31 -12.18 6.59
CA GLY A 386 -6.17 -12.74 7.93
C GLY A 386 -7.10 -13.91 8.27
N THR A 387 -7.86 -14.45 7.30
CA THR A 387 -8.75 -15.61 7.47
C THR A 387 -8.06 -16.97 7.28
N GLY A 388 -6.74 -17.01 7.23
CA GLY A 388 -5.98 -18.27 7.24
C GLY A 388 -5.72 -18.87 5.85
N LYS A 389 -6.05 -18.21 4.73
CA LYS A 389 -5.86 -18.74 3.35
C LYS A 389 -4.47 -19.32 3.10
N THR A 390 -3.44 -18.56 3.44
CA THR A 390 -2.03 -18.99 3.27
C THR A 390 -1.65 -20.15 4.20
N SER A 391 -2.24 -20.23 5.41
CA SER A 391 -1.99 -21.32 6.34
C SER A 391 -2.67 -22.63 5.91
N ILE A 392 -3.88 -22.56 5.35
CA ILE A 392 -4.58 -23.72 4.79
C ILE A 392 -3.74 -24.37 3.68
N ALA A 393 -3.20 -23.58 2.74
CA ALA A 393 -2.33 -24.09 1.68
C ALA A 393 -1.09 -24.80 2.24
N ARG A 394 -0.50 -24.31 3.33
CA ARG A 394 0.62 -24.96 4.02
C ARG A 394 0.20 -26.28 4.66
N SER A 395 -0.97 -26.33 5.28
CA SER A 395 -1.50 -27.56 5.89
C SER A 395 -1.85 -28.62 4.84
N ILE A 396 -2.33 -28.22 3.65
CA ILE A 396 -2.50 -29.10 2.50
C ILE A 396 -1.17 -29.71 2.08
N ALA A 397 -0.11 -28.88 1.94
CA ALA A 397 1.22 -29.38 1.60
C ALA A 397 1.74 -30.39 2.64
N LYS A 398 1.55 -30.10 3.94
CA LYS A 398 1.92 -30.98 5.05
C LYS A 398 1.14 -32.30 5.00
N ALA A 399 -0.17 -32.24 4.74
CA ALA A 399 -1.04 -33.41 4.64
C ALA A 399 -0.66 -34.34 3.50
N MET A 400 -0.26 -33.78 2.36
CA MET A 400 0.21 -34.53 1.19
C MET A 400 1.68 -34.97 1.29
N GLY A 401 2.45 -34.49 2.25
CA GLY A 401 3.90 -34.72 2.31
C GLY A 401 4.70 -33.97 1.25
N ARG A 402 4.13 -32.93 0.64
CA ARG A 402 4.76 -32.12 -0.40
C ARG A 402 5.59 -30.97 0.18
N LYS A 403 6.62 -30.56 -0.53
CA LYS A 403 7.35 -29.33 -0.22
C LYS A 403 6.46 -28.12 -0.54
N TYR A 404 6.47 -27.14 0.33
CA TYR A 404 5.69 -25.91 0.20
C TYR A 404 6.54 -24.74 -0.24
N VAL A 405 6.10 -24.03 -1.27
CA VAL A 405 6.72 -22.77 -1.73
C VAL A 405 5.62 -21.72 -1.86
N ARG A 406 5.95 -20.50 -1.44
CA ARG A 406 5.04 -19.34 -1.58
C ARG A 406 5.62 -18.36 -2.58
N ILE A 407 4.83 -18.02 -3.58
CA ILE A 407 5.13 -17.00 -4.58
C ILE A 407 4.15 -15.85 -4.39
N SER A 408 4.63 -14.69 -3.94
CA SER A 408 3.79 -13.50 -3.81
C SER A 408 3.66 -12.83 -5.18
N LEU A 409 2.43 -12.68 -5.65
CA LEU A 409 2.11 -12.00 -6.90
C LEU A 409 1.75 -10.51 -6.68
N GLY A 410 1.59 -10.10 -5.42
CA GLY A 410 1.34 -8.70 -5.08
C GLY A 410 2.49 -7.80 -5.48
N GLY A 411 2.24 -6.87 -6.42
CA GLY A 411 3.24 -5.94 -6.93
C GLY A 411 4.03 -6.42 -8.15
N VAL A 412 3.75 -7.62 -8.68
CA VAL A 412 4.30 -8.11 -9.94
C VAL A 412 3.65 -7.31 -11.09
N ARG A 413 4.49 -6.70 -11.93
CA ARG A 413 4.03 -5.84 -13.04
C ARG A 413 4.59 -6.26 -14.39
N ASP A 414 5.63 -7.09 -14.41
CA ASP A 414 6.35 -7.52 -15.61
C ASP A 414 6.20 -9.04 -15.78
N GLU A 415 5.86 -9.46 -16.99
CA GLU A 415 5.85 -10.87 -17.40
C GLU A 415 7.19 -11.56 -17.08
N ALA A 416 8.30 -10.84 -17.20
CA ALA A 416 9.62 -11.35 -16.92
C ALA A 416 9.83 -11.78 -15.45
N GLU A 417 9.04 -11.26 -14.51
CA GLU A 417 9.09 -11.78 -13.13
C GLU A 417 8.56 -13.22 -13.03
N ILE A 418 7.62 -13.62 -13.89
CA ILE A 418 7.04 -14.98 -13.90
C ILE A 418 7.89 -15.91 -14.77
N ARG A 419 8.27 -15.45 -15.97
CA ARG A 419 8.96 -16.23 -17.02
C ARG A 419 10.48 -16.04 -17.06
N GLY A 420 11.05 -15.13 -16.24
CA GLY A 420 12.46 -14.83 -16.27
C GLY A 420 12.88 -13.89 -17.41
N HIS A 421 14.11 -13.43 -17.36
CA HIS A 421 14.74 -12.60 -18.38
C HIS A 421 15.61 -13.45 -19.29
N ARG A 422 15.72 -13.07 -20.56
CA ARG A 422 16.62 -13.79 -21.47
C ARG A 422 18.06 -13.79 -20.94
N LYS A 423 18.69 -14.95 -20.89
CA LYS A 423 20.04 -15.18 -20.33
C LYS A 423 21.16 -14.28 -20.90
N THR A 424 20.91 -13.66 -22.05
CA THR A 424 21.87 -12.76 -22.73
C THR A 424 21.95 -11.36 -22.09
N TYR A 425 21.03 -11.00 -21.21
CA TYR A 425 21.07 -9.71 -20.51
C TYR A 425 21.92 -9.78 -19.25
N VAL A 426 22.67 -8.72 -18.99
CA VAL A 426 23.43 -8.61 -17.74
C VAL A 426 22.47 -8.51 -16.56
N GLY A 427 22.63 -9.41 -15.58
CA GLY A 427 21.71 -9.48 -14.43
C GLY A 427 20.44 -10.30 -14.70
N ALA A 428 20.37 -11.06 -15.81
CA ALA A 428 19.26 -11.96 -16.08
C ALA A 428 19.07 -12.99 -14.95
N MET A 429 17.83 -13.24 -14.59
CA MET A 429 17.45 -14.21 -13.56
C MET A 429 16.29 -15.08 -14.07
N PRO A 430 16.17 -16.33 -13.57
CA PRO A 430 15.00 -17.15 -13.85
C PRO A 430 13.73 -16.52 -13.27
N GLY A 431 12.57 -16.90 -13.80
CA GLY A 431 11.29 -16.48 -13.29
C GLY A 431 10.96 -17.08 -11.92
N ARG A 432 10.01 -16.48 -11.22
CA ARG A 432 9.59 -16.89 -9.87
C ARG A 432 9.11 -18.34 -9.80
N ILE A 433 8.56 -18.89 -10.88
CA ILE A 433 8.12 -20.29 -10.94
C ILE A 433 9.33 -21.23 -10.89
N VAL A 434 10.37 -20.94 -11.69
CA VAL A 434 11.60 -21.71 -11.74
C VAL A 434 12.38 -21.59 -10.44
N GLU A 435 12.48 -20.38 -9.88
CA GLU A 435 13.09 -20.16 -8.59
C GLU A 435 12.34 -20.89 -7.46
N GLY A 436 11.01 -20.96 -7.54
CA GLY A 436 10.18 -21.75 -6.65
C GLY A 436 10.49 -23.27 -6.74
N LEU A 437 10.71 -23.81 -7.93
CA LEU A 437 11.12 -25.20 -8.11
C LEU A 437 12.50 -25.47 -7.51
N LYS A 438 13.45 -24.56 -7.74
CA LYS A 438 14.79 -24.61 -7.17
C LYS A 438 14.74 -24.62 -5.64
N GLN A 439 13.99 -23.71 -5.05
CA GLN A 439 13.79 -23.63 -3.58
C GLN A 439 13.14 -24.90 -3.02
N ALA A 440 12.16 -25.46 -3.72
CA ALA A 440 11.52 -26.71 -3.30
C ALA A 440 12.46 -27.91 -3.34
N GLY A 441 13.37 -27.96 -4.31
CA GLY A 441 14.27 -29.07 -4.58
C GLY A 441 13.56 -30.36 -5.04
N VAL A 442 12.28 -30.24 -5.47
CA VAL A 442 11.44 -31.31 -5.99
C VAL A 442 10.58 -30.79 -7.14
N ALA A 443 10.22 -31.67 -8.09
CA ALA A 443 9.41 -31.32 -9.27
C ALA A 443 7.90 -31.26 -8.99
N ASN A 444 7.45 -31.80 -7.86
CA ASN A 444 6.04 -31.84 -7.46
C ASN A 444 5.76 -31.08 -6.15
N PRO A 445 6.23 -29.83 -5.99
CA PRO A 445 5.91 -29.05 -4.80
C PRO A 445 4.42 -28.62 -4.80
N LEU A 446 3.95 -28.14 -3.66
CA LEU A 446 2.81 -27.25 -3.61
C LEU A 446 3.31 -25.80 -3.72
N MET A 447 2.89 -25.11 -4.78
CA MET A 447 3.18 -23.70 -5.01
C MET A 447 1.96 -22.85 -4.70
N LEU A 448 2.08 -21.97 -3.70
CA LEU A 448 1.04 -21.01 -3.38
C LEU A 448 1.29 -19.72 -4.16
N LEU A 449 0.35 -19.37 -5.01
CA LEU A 449 0.27 -18.08 -5.72
C LEU A 449 -0.53 -17.09 -4.85
N ASP A 450 0.18 -16.32 -4.05
CA ASP A 450 -0.45 -15.47 -3.05
C ASP A 450 -0.76 -14.07 -3.63
N GLU A 451 -1.97 -13.56 -3.34
CA GLU A 451 -2.47 -12.26 -3.78
C GLU A 451 -2.60 -12.14 -5.31
N ILE A 452 -3.21 -13.13 -5.97
CA ILE A 452 -3.42 -13.13 -7.43
C ILE A 452 -4.35 -12.00 -7.89
N ASP A 453 -5.20 -11.48 -7.02
CA ASP A 453 -6.09 -10.33 -7.23
C ASP A 453 -5.35 -9.00 -7.38
N LYS A 454 -4.06 -8.96 -7.06
CA LYS A 454 -3.20 -7.77 -7.17
C LYS A 454 -2.28 -7.78 -8.39
N VAL A 455 -2.45 -8.74 -9.27
CA VAL A 455 -1.74 -8.78 -10.55
C VAL A 455 -2.30 -7.69 -11.45
N SER A 456 -1.47 -6.72 -11.83
CA SER A 456 -1.87 -5.63 -12.72
C SER A 456 -1.59 -5.97 -14.17
N SER A 457 -2.50 -5.59 -15.07
CA SER A 457 -2.30 -5.59 -16.53
C SER A 457 -1.81 -4.21 -16.94
N ASP A 458 -0.51 -3.94 -16.82
CA ASP A 458 0.09 -2.70 -17.28
C ASP A 458 0.69 -2.85 -18.69
N TYR A 459 0.91 -1.72 -19.38
CA TYR A 459 1.45 -1.59 -20.74
C TYR A 459 2.80 -2.29 -21.03
N LYS A 460 3.45 -2.91 -20.03
CA LYS A 460 4.80 -3.52 -20.14
C LYS A 460 4.84 -5.03 -20.28
N GLY A 461 3.72 -5.69 -20.41
CA GLY A 461 3.64 -7.14 -20.53
C GLY A 461 2.39 -7.69 -19.85
N ASP A 462 1.83 -8.75 -20.40
CA ASP A 462 0.63 -9.38 -19.86
C ASP A 462 1.02 -10.49 -18.87
N THR A 463 1.22 -10.10 -17.62
CA THR A 463 1.49 -11.04 -16.52
C THR A 463 0.41 -12.12 -16.40
N SER A 464 -0.84 -11.78 -16.76
CA SER A 464 -1.96 -12.72 -16.77
C SER A 464 -1.79 -13.81 -17.80
N SER A 465 -1.30 -13.47 -19.00
CA SER A 465 -1.01 -14.46 -20.06
C SER A 465 0.13 -15.39 -19.63
N ALA A 466 1.16 -14.88 -18.94
CA ALA A 466 2.21 -15.73 -18.39
C ALA A 466 1.68 -16.72 -17.35
N LEU A 467 0.78 -16.27 -16.48
CA LEU A 467 0.12 -17.14 -15.50
C LEU A 467 -0.83 -18.15 -16.15
N LEU A 468 -1.50 -17.80 -17.25
CA LEU A 468 -2.33 -18.74 -17.98
C LEU A 468 -1.53 -19.93 -18.50
N GLU A 469 -0.32 -19.71 -19.06
CA GLU A 469 0.55 -20.82 -19.50
C GLU A 469 0.99 -21.71 -18.32
N VAL A 470 1.28 -21.12 -17.17
CA VAL A 470 1.66 -21.85 -15.95
C VAL A 470 0.51 -22.70 -15.41
N LEU A 471 -0.71 -22.16 -15.47
CA LEU A 471 -1.89 -22.74 -14.83
C LEU A 471 -2.71 -23.63 -15.75
N ASP A 472 -2.51 -23.54 -17.07
CA ASP A 472 -3.20 -24.38 -18.03
C ASP A 472 -2.56 -25.77 -18.10
N SER A 473 -3.33 -26.80 -17.77
CA SER A 473 -2.85 -28.18 -17.74
C SER A 473 -2.38 -28.72 -19.11
N GLU A 474 -2.83 -28.12 -20.22
CA GLU A 474 -2.40 -28.50 -21.56
C GLU A 474 -1.06 -27.84 -21.95
N GLN A 475 -0.79 -26.65 -21.43
CA GLN A 475 0.40 -25.86 -21.75
C GLN A 475 1.54 -26.08 -20.76
N ASN A 476 1.24 -26.26 -19.47
CA ASN A 476 2.22 -26.30 -18.39
C ASN A 476 3.19 -27.50 -18.45
N VAL A 477 2.85 -28.55 -19.18
CA VAL A 477 3.74 -29.71 -19.46
C VAL A 477 5.02 -29.30 -20.20
N LYS A 478 4.97 -28.18 -20.92
CA LYS A 478 6.09 -27.64 -21.71
C LYS A 478 6.36 -26.18 -21.40
N PHE A 479 6.18 -25.78 -20.13
CA PHE A 479 6.42 -24.41 -19.70
C PHE A 479 7.86 -23.97 -20.05
N ARG A 480 8.00 -22.77 -20.63
CA ARG A 480 9.28 -22.20 -21.00
C ARG A 480 9.56 -20.91 -20.25
N ASP A 481 10.53 -21.01 -19.37
CA ASP A 481 11.18 -19.86 -18.77
C ASP A 481 12.19 -19.26 -19.77
N HIS A 482 12.21 -17.94 -19.88
CA HIS A 482 13.09 -17.24 -20.84
C HIS A 482 14.57 -17.30 -20.45
N TYR A 483 14.88 -17.51 -19.17
CA TYR A 483 16.25 -17.70 -18.70
C TYR A 483 16.71 -19.13 -18.96
N VAL A 484 15.91 -20.10 -18.57
CA VAL A 484 16.24 -21.53 -18.68
C VAL A 484 16.17 -22.02 -20.12
N GLU A 485 15.21 -21.56 -20.91
CA GLU A 485 14.94 -21.92 -22.32
C GLU A 485 14.71 -23.42 -22.58
N ILE A 486 14.85 -24.26 -21.57
CA ILE A 486 14.56 -25.70 -21.63
C ILE A 486 13.13 -25.90 -21.11
N PRO A 487 12.27 -26.65 -21.82
CA PRO A 487 10.93 -26.95 -21.34
C PRO A 487 10.95 -27.65 -19.99
N ILE A 488 10.15 -27.15 -19.06
CA ILE A 488 9.98 -27.69 -17.71
C ILE A 488 8.56 -28.20 -17.59
N ASP A 489 8.40 -29.44 -17.11
CA ASP A 489 7.08 -30.02 -16.85
C ASP A 489 6.57 -29.58 -15.47
N LEU A 490 5.50 -28.78 -15.47
CA LEU A 490 4.82 -28.30 -14.27
C LEU A 490 3.55 -29.09 -13.94
N SER A 491 3.21 -30.15 -14.71
CA SER A 491 1.96 -30.90 -14.56
C SER A 491 1.79 -31.55 -13.17
N GLU A 492 2.90 -31.89 -12.52
CA GLU A 492 2.91 -32.46 -11.17
C GLU A 492 2.96 -31.44 -10.05
N VAL A 493 3.14 -30.14 -10.38
CA VAL A 493 3.08 -29.07 -9.41
C VAL A 493 1.63 -28.86 -8.96
N LEU A 494 1.41 -28.77 -7.66
CA LEU A 494 0.11 -28.41 -7.12
C LEU A 494 0.03 -26.90 -6.92
N PHE A 495 -0.67 -26.22 -7.80
CA PHE A 495 -0.92 -24.78 -7.66
C PHE A 495 -2.16 -24.53 -6.79
N ILE A 496 -2.00 -23.63 -5.83
CA ILE A 496 -3.10 -23.06 -5.05
C ILE A 496 -2.98 -21.55 -5.15
N ALA A 497 -4.06 -20.85 -5.42
CA ALA A 497 -4.10 -19.40 -5.45
C ALA A 497 -4.78 -18.84 -4.20
N THR A 498 -4.44 -17.60 -3.82
CA THR A 498 -5.21 -16.83 -2.84
C THR A 498 -5.57 -15.46 -3.40
N ALA A 499 -6.76 -14.99 -3.08
CA ALA A 499 -7.24 -13.68 -3.43
C ALA A 499 -8.03 -13.06 -2.27
N ASN A 500 -8.11 -11.75 -2.23
CA ASN A 500 -9.03 -11.06 -1.32
C ASN A 500 -10.37 -10.78 -2.00
N THR A 501 -10.37 -10.56 -3.30
CA THR A 501 -11.56 -10.34 -4.14
C THR A 501 -11.39 -11.05 -5.49
N THR A 502 -12.50 -11.41 -6.12
CA THR A 502 -12.51 -11.96 -7.48
C THR A 502 -12.63 -10.89 -8.56
N GLN A 503 -13.07 -9.69 -8.20
CA GLN A 503 -13.42 -8.61 -9.13
C GLN A 503 -12.25 -8.11 -9.99
N THR A 504 -11.04 -8.20 -9.46
CA THR A 504 -9.81 -7.74 -10.14
C THR A 504 -9.06 -8.84 -10.85
N ILE A 505 -9.51 -10.10 -10.71
CA ILE A 505 -8.89 -11.25 -11.38
C ILE A 505 -9.43 -11.31 -12.81
N PRO A 506 -8.57 -11.39 -13.84
CA PRO A 506 -9.01 -11.54 -15.23
C PRO A 506 -9.87 -12.79 -15.43
N GLY A 507 -10.96 -12.66 -16.22
CA GLY A 507 -11.91 -13.74 -16.51
C GLY A 507 -11.25 -15.06 -16.93
N PRO A 508 -10.31 -15.05 -17.90
CA PRO A 508 -9.64 -16.29 -18.34
C PRO A 508 -8.87 -17.02 -17.24
N LEU A 509 -8.39 -16.32 -16.22
CA LEU A 509 -7.78 -16.96 -15.05
C LEU A 509 -8.84 -17.56 -14.12
N LEU A 510 -9.95 -16.83 -13.91
CA LEU A 510 -11.07 -17.32 -13.10
C LEU A 510 -11.68 -18.62 -13.65
N ASP A 511 -11.81 -18.72 -14.97
CA ASP A 511 -12.37 -19.92 -15.64
C ASP A 511 -11.54 -21.21 -15.39
N ARG A 512 -10.28 -21.08 -14.97
CA ARG A 512 -9.39 -22.21 -14.65
C ARG A 512 -9.31 -22.51 -13.16
N MET A 513 -10.02 -21.74 -12.35
CA MET A 513 -9.94 -21.83 -10.90
C MET A 513 -11.24 -22.32 -10.29
N GLU A 514 -11.12 -23.21 -9.33
CA GLU A 514 -12.21 -23.56 -8.42
C GLU A 514 -12.17 -22.61 -7.22
N LEU A 515 -13.20 -21.76 -7.10
CA LEU A 515 -13.27 -20.76 -6.04
C LEU A 515 -13.77 -21.38 -4.74
N ILE A 516 -13.01 -21.24 -3.68
CA ILE A 516 -13.41 -21.61 -2.32
C ILE A 516 -13.47 -20.33 -1.48
N GLU A 517 -14.66 -19.97 -1.06
CA GLU A 517 -14.86 -18.80 -0.22
C GLU A 517 -14.45 -19.07 1.23
N VAL A 518 -13.53 -18.25 1.71
CA VAL A 518 -13.05 -18.25 3.10
C VAL A 518 -13.66 -17.06 3.82
N ASN A 519 -14.75 -17.30 4.51
CA ASN A 519 -15.54 -16.26 5.17
C ASN A 519 -14.85 -15.68 6.41
N SER A 520 -15.42 -14.56 6.91
CA SER A 520 -15.04 -13.95 8.17
C SER A 520 -15.27 -14.89 9.36
N TYR A 521 -14.40 -14.80 10.36
CA TYR A 521 -14.56 -15.54 11.62
C TYR A 521 -15.57 -14.86 12.55
N THR A 522 -16.35 -15.66 13.26
CA THR A 522 -17.15 -15.24 14.41
C THR A 522 -16.26 -14.90 15.62
N GLU A 523 -16.77 -14.19 16.61
CA GLU A 523 -16.03 -13.91 17.84
C GLU A 523 -15.61 -15.19 18.58
N ASN A 524 -16.47 -16.23 18.58
CA ASN A 524 -16.18 -17.53 19.16
C ASN A 524 -15.05 -18.25 18.39
N GLU A 525 -15.10 -18.26 17.05
CA GLU A 525 -14.00 -18.81 16.25
C GLU A 525 -12.69 -18.07 16.51
N LYS A 526 -12.72 -16.72 16.56
CA LYS A 526 -11.53 -15.91 16.92
C LYS A 526 -11.00 -16.23 18.30
N TYR A 527 -11.89 -16.47 19.28
CA TYR A 527 -11.51 -16.86 20.63
C TYR A 527 -10.74 -18.18 20.64
N HIS A 528 -11.29 -19.22 19.99
CA HIS A 528 -10.64 -20.53 19.91
C HIS A 528 -9.33 -20.47 19.11
N ILE A 529 -9.31 -19.78 17.96
CA ILE A 529 -8.11 -19.58 17.17
C ILE A 529 -7.01 -18.87 17.99
N ALA A 530 -7.39 -17.84 18.75
CA ALA A 530 -6.42 -17.12 19.55
C ALA A 530 -5.89 -17.96 20.71
N LYS A 531 -6.76 -18.67 21.42
CA LYS A 531 -6.42 -19.51 22.56
C LYS A 531 -5.52 -20.69 22.17
N ASP A 532 -5.93 -21.42 21.12
CA ASP A 532 -5.34 -22.71 20.80
C ASP A 532 -4.15 -22.61 19.84
N TYR A 533 -4.07 -21.52 19.02
CA TYR A 533 -3.01 -21.35 18.02
C TYR A 533 -2.19 -20.06 18.18
N LEU A 534 -2.84 -18.89 18.32
CA LEU A 534 -2.08 -17.63 18.29
C LEU A 534 -1.28 -17.39 19.58
N ILE A 535 -1.87 -17.65 20.74
CA ILE A 535 -1.18 -17.45 22.01
C ILE A 535 0.02 -18.38 22.13
N PRO A 536 -0.08 -19.71 21.91
CA PRO A 536 1.09 -20.60 21.95
C PRO A 536 2.20 -20.17 20.97
N LYS A 537 1.83 -19.85 19.74
CA LYS A 537 2.76 -19.38 18.70
C LYS A 537 3.46 -18.08 19.11
N GLN A 538 2.74 -17.12 19.69
CA GLN A 538 3.32 -15.85 20.12
C GLN A 538 4.17 -15.99 21.39
N LEU A 539 3.83 -16.89 22.30
CA LEU A 539 4.67 -17.22 23.45
C LEU A 539 6.01 -17.78 22.99
N GLU A 540 6.01 -18.78 22.14
CA GLU A 540 7.23 -19.37 21.58
C GLU A 540 8.07 -18.31 20.84
N LYS A 541 7.46 -17.51 19.97
CA LYS A 541 8.14 -16.46 19.20
C LYS A 541 8.80 -15.39 20.08
N ASN A 542 8.25 -15.11 21.25
CA ASN A 542 8.77 -14.10 22.19
C ASN A 542 9.55 -14.72 23.36
N GLY A 543 9.86 -16.03 23.34
CA GLY A 543 10.67 -16.71 24.36
C GLY A 543 10.00 -16.81 25.72
N LEU A 544 8.66 -16.84 25.77
CA LEU A 544 7.89 -16.98 27.01
C LEU A 544 7.29 -18.37 27.14
N SER A 545 7.25 -18.90 28.35
CA SER A 545 6.52 -20.14 28.65
C SER A 545 5.07 -19.85 29.06
N LYS A 546 4.22 -20.88 29.03
CA LYS A 546 2.80 -20.80 29.48
C LYS A 546 2.67 -20.45 30.96
N GLU A 547 3.67 -20.78 31.75
CA GLU A 547 3.73 -20.49 33.21
C GLU A 547 4.06 -18.99 33.44
N GLN A 548 4.85 -18.38 32.55
CA GLN A 548 5.27 -16.99 32.64
C GLN A 548 4.20 -16.00 32.19
N LEU A 549 3.36 -16.36 31.22
CA LEU A 549 2.28 -15.50 30.76
C LEU A 549 0.97 -16.27 30.58
N ASN A 550 -0.05 -15.84 31.31
CA ASN A 550 -1.41 -16.35 31.19
C ASN A 550 -2.38 -15.22 30.83
N ILE A 551 -3.03 -15.33 29.68
CA ILE A 551 -4.10 -14.43 29.21
C ILE A 551 -5.44 -15.10 29.54
N THR A 552 -6.26 -14.47 30.38
CA THR A 552 -7.58 -15.03 30.76
C THR A 552 -8.56 -15.00 29.56
N GLY A 553 -9.56 -15.91 29.58
CA GLY A 553 -10.60 -15.95 28.57
C GLY A 553 -11.35 -14.61 28.44
N SER A 554 -11.72 -14.00 29.57
CA SER A 554 -12.39 -12.70 29.58
C SER A 554 -11.53 -11.56 29.00
N ALA A 555 -10.20 -11.59 29.22
CA ALA A 555 -9.30 -10.64 28.58
C ALA A 555 -9.23 -10.85 27.07
N LEU A 556 -9.26 -12.10 26.61
CA LEU A 556 -9.25 -12.45 25.19
C LEU A 556 -10.54 -12.04 24.50
N GLU A 557 -11.71 -12.29 25.12
CA GLU A 557 -13.01 -11.82 24.62
C GLU A 557 -13.04 -10.29 24.49
N LYS A 558 -12.61 -9.59 25.53
CA LYS A 558 -12.51 -8.13 25.51
C LYS A 558 -11.55 -7.63 24.43
N MET A 559 -10.46 -8.35 24.22
CA MET A 559 -9.49 -8.01 23.17
C MET A 559 -10.09 -8.15 21.78
N ILE A 560 -10.88 -9.19 21.54
CA ILE A 560 -11.59 -9.42 20.28
C ILE A 560 -12.61 -8.31 20.06
N HIS A 561 -13.39 -7.99 21.08
CA HIS A 561 -14.50 -7.03 21.02
C HIS A 561 -14.04 -5.57 20.94
N SER A 562 -13.09 -5.14 21.77
CA SER A 562 -12.78 -3.71 21.96
C SER A 562 -11.44 -3.26 21.39
N TYR A 563 -10.56 -4.18 20.95
CA TYR A 563 -9.22 -3.83 20.46
C TYR A 563 -8.95 -4.26 19.02
N THR A 564 -9.86 -5.08 18.43
CA THR A 564 -9.72 -5.53 17.05
C THR A 564 -11.03 -5.36 16.27
N ARG A 565 -10.92 -4.82 15.05
CA ARG A 565 -12.02 -4.75 14.09
C ARG A 565 -11.49 -5.31 12.77
N GLU A 566 -11.72 -6.60 12.53
CA GLU A 566 -11.22 -7.29 11.36
C GLU A 566 -12.03 -8.55 11.06
N ALA A 567 -12.08 -8.95 9.80
CA ALA A 567 -12.72 -10.19 9.36
C ALA A 567 -11.96 -11.44 9.83
N GLY A 568 -10.63 -11.39 9.81
CA GLY A 568 -9.72 -12.46 10.24
C GLY A 568 -9.18 -12.30 11.65
N VAL A 569 -7.94 -12.74 11.86
CA VAL A 569 -7.25 -12.73 13.16
C VAL A 569 -5.86 -12.08 13.12
N ARG A 570 -5.52 -11.32 12.07
CA ARG A 570 -4.18 -10.75 11.89
C ARG A 570 -3.87 -9.65 12.91
N ASN A 571 -4.82 -8.77 13.21
CA ASN A 571 -4.65 -7.75 14.22
C ASN A 571 -4.71 -8.36 15.62
N LEU A 572 -5.55 -9.37 15.83
CA LEU A 572 -5.62 -10.13 17.09
C LEU A 572 -4.25 -10.77 17.39
N GLU A 573 -3.62 -11.41 16.41
CA GLU A 573 -2.26 -11.95 16.54
C GLU A 573 -1.25 -10.86 16.93
N ARG A 574 -1.35 -9.67 16.32
CA ARG A 574 -0.49 -8.51 16.66
C ARG A 574 -0.71 -8.06 18.11
N ARG A 575 -1.97 -7.98 18.57
CA ARG A 575 -2.30 -7.58 19.94
C ARG A 575 -1.80 -8.61 20.96
N VAL A 576 -1.94 -9.91 20.66
CA VAL A 576 -1.31 -10.95 21.48
C VAL A 576 0.20 -10.78 21.53
N GLY A 577 0.85 -10.51 20.39
CA GLY A 577 2.28 -10.21 20.33
C GLY A 577 2.68 -8.96 21.12
N ASP A 578 1.86 -7.90 21.14
CA ASP A 578 2.09 -6.68 21.93
C ASP A 578 2.10 -7.03 23.43
N ILE A 579 1.16 -7.85 23.88
CA ILE A 579 1.10 -8.34 25.26
C ILE A 579 2.33 -9.18 25.58
N CYS A 580 2.69 -10.13 24.72
CA CYS A 580 3.87 -10.99 24.92
C CYS A 580 5.16 -10.17 25.05
N ARG A 581 5.37 -9.16 24.18
CA ARG A 581 6.57 -8.29 24.25
C ARG A 581 6.64 -7.50 25.57
N LYS A 582 5.54 -6.90 26.00
CA LYS A 582 5.49 -6.15 27.26
C LYS A 582 5.67 -7.08 28.47
N ALA A 583 5.06 -8.27 28.43
CA ALA A 583 5.22 -9.29 29.45
C ALA A 583 6.68 -9.79 29.53
N ALA A 584 7.32 -10.07 28.39
CA ALA A 584 8.74 -10.46 28.36
C ALA A 584 9.63 -9.39 29.00
N ARG A 585 9.37 -8.12 28.72
CA ARG A 585 10.06 -6.99 29.36
C ARG A 585 9.84 -6.98 30.88
N GLU A 586 8.60 -7.17 31.36
CA GLU A 586 8.29 -7.20 32.79
C GLU A 586 8.91 -8.40 33.51
N VAL A 587 8.97 -9.57 32.89
CA VAL A 587 9.65 -10.76 33.41
C VAL A 587 11.13 -10.48 33.64
N LEU A 588 11.80 -9.84 32.68
CA LEU A 588 13.22 -9.54 32.73
C LEU A 588 13.55 -8.40 33.70
N GLU A 589 12.84 -7.25 33.60
CA GLU A 589 13.14 -6.06 34.42
C GLU A 589 12.67 -6.21 35.89
N LYS A 590 11.46 -6.73 36.09
CA LYS A 590 10.83 -6.80 37.39
C LYS A 590 11.00 -8.15 38.10
N LYS A 591 11.69 -9.11 37.45
CA LYS A 591 11.89 -10.49 37.94
C LYS A 591 10.59 -11.17 38.37
N LYS A 592 9.47 -10.84 37.71
CA LYS A 592 8.18 -11.46 37.99
C LYS A 592 8.16 -12.86 37.36
N PRO A 593 7.97 -13.93 38.14
CA PRO A 593 7.99 -15.29 37.64
C PRO A 593 6.76 -15.61 36.76
N SER A 594 5.65 -14.92 36.96
CA SER A 594 4.39 -15.12 36.25
C SER A 594 3.60 -13.83 36.14
N ILE A 595 2.99 -13.62 34.99
CA ILE A 595 2.14 -12.48 34.64
C ILE A 595 0.77 -13.02 34.24
N ARG A 596 -0.28 -12.50 34.87
CA ARG A 596 -1.66 -12.80 34.52
C ARG A 596 -2.33 -11.56 33.90
N VAL A 597 -2.71 -11.67 32.62
CA VAL A 597 -3.45 -10.63 31.92
C VAL A 597 -4.95 -10.91 32.06
N THR A 598 -5.64 -9.94 32.61
CA THR A 598 -7.07 -9.98 32.87
C THR A 598 -7.74 -8.80 32.15
N GLU A 599 -9.06 -8.82 32.07
CA GLU A 599 -9.84 -7.72 31.51
C GLU A 599 -9.50 -6.36 32.15
N ARG A 600 -9.22 -6.35 33.47
CA ARG A 600 -8.98 -5.10 34.23
C ARG A 600 -7.61 -4.46 33.98
N ASN A 601 -6.61 -5.26 33.59
CA ASN A 601 -5.24 -4.75 33.36
C ASN A 601 -4.87 -4.75 31.87
N LEU A 602 -5.84 -5.03 31.00
CA LEU A 602 -5.62 -5.09 29.55
C LEU A 602 -5.16 -3.73 29.00
N ASP A 603 -5.68 -2.63 29.54
CA ASP A 603 -5.30 -1.26 29.16
C ASP A 603 -3.82 -0.95 29.40
N HIS A 604 -3.21 -1.56 30.41
CA HIS A 604 -1.77 -1.43 30.65
C HIS A 604 -0.94 -2.01 29.49
N TYR A 605 -1.41 -3.10 28.87
CA TYR A 605 -0.71 -3.77 27.77
C TYR A 605 -1.06 -3.18 26.40
N LEU A 606 -2.32 -2.85 26.15
CA LEU A 606 -2.81 -2.46 24.83
C LEU A 606 -3.19 -0.98 24.71
N GLY A 607 -3.18 -0.23 25.84
CA GLY A 607 -3.69 1.13 25.90
C GLY A 607 -5.22 1.17 25.92
N ARG A 608 -5.80 2.35 25.72
CA ARG A 608 -7.26 2.53 25.72
C ARG A 608 -7.93 1.73 24.62
N GLU A 609 -9.17 1.33 24.84
CA GLU A 609 -10.03 0.70 23.84
C GLU A 609 -10.11 1.57 22.59
N LYS A 610 -10.06 0.93 21.42
CA LYS A 610 -9.99 1.63 20.12
C LYS A 610 -11.21 1.37 19.24
N VAL A 611 -11.98 0.35 19.57
CA VAL A 611 -13.14 -0.06 18.79
C VAL A 611 -14.37 0.17 19.65
N PHE A 612 -15.23 1.03 19.15
CA PHE A 612 -16.53 1.29 19.75
C PHE A 612 -17.58 0.85 18.73
N PHE A 613 -18.48 -0.02 19.13
CA PHE A 613 -19.62 -0.37 18.31
C PHE A 613 -20.78 0.54 18.70
N ASP A 614 -21.34 1.26 17.74
CA ASP A 614 -22.56 2.03 17.95
C ASP A 614 -23.71 1.03 18.12
N ALA A 615 -24.02 0.74 19.37
CA ALA A 615 -25.19 -0.05 19.70
C ALA A 615 -26.46 0.61 19.11
N ALA A 616 -27.41 -0.19 18.69
CA ALA A 616 -28.70 0.33 18.23
C ALA A 616 -29.34 1.16 19.34
N GLY A 617 -29.67 2.42 19.04
CA GLY A 617 -30.32 3.33 19.98
C GLY A 617 -31.65 2.75 20.49
N ASN A 618 -32.15 3.27 21.60
CA ASN A 618 -33.43 2.83 22.19
C ASN A 618 -34.62 3.67 21.73
N GLU A 619 -34.41 4.77 21.00
CA GLU A 619 -35.45 5.69 20.59
C GLU A 619 -35.76 5.58 19.11
N ALA A 620 -37.05 5.50 18.78
CA ALA A 620 -37.51 5.56 17.41
C ALA A 620 -37.37 6.97 16.83
N GLN A 621 -36.71 7.12 15.69
CA GLN A 621 -36.39 8.41 15.07
C GLN A 621 -36.98 8.52 13.67
N VAL A 622 -37.18 9.74 13.20
CA VAL A 622 -37.63 10.04 11.85
C VAL A 622 -36.42 10.26 10.95
N GLY A 623 -36.44 9.68 9.75
CA GLY A 623 -35.38 9.88 8.76
C GLY A 623 -34.07 9.16 9.04
N ILE A 624 -33.99 8.36 10.10
CA ILE A 624 -32.77 7.62 10.46
C ILE A 624 -33.05 6.13 10.42
N VAL A 625 -32.28 5.42 9.59
CA VAL A 625 -32.43 3.96 9.38
C VAL A 625 -31.07 3.29 9.38
N ARG A 626 -30.99 2.11 10.00
CA ARG A 626 -29.76 1.31 10.07
C ARG A 626 -29.71 0.33 8.92
N GLY A 627 -28.71 0.49 8.06
CA GLY A 627 -28.36 -0.47 7.02
C GLY A 627 -27.24 -1.39 7.45
N LEU A 628 -27.00 -2.42 6.67
CA LEU A 628 -25.91 -3.38 6.84
C LEU A 628 -24.99 -3.36 5.62
N ALA A 629 -23.71 -3.21 5.86
CA ALA A 629 -22.67 -3.19 4.83
C ALA A 629 -21.65 -4.30 5.05
N TRP A 630 -21.01 -4.68 3.97
CA TRP A 630 -19.81 -5.52 3.96
C TRP A 630 -18.61 -4.69 3.53
N THR A 631 -17.48 -4.87 4.21
CA THR A 631 -16.22 -4.17 3.95
C THR A 631 -15.06 -5.16 3.97
N SER A 632 -13.91 -4.77 3.48
CA SER A 632 -12.68 -5.59 3.52
C SER A 632 -12.24 -5.98 4.94
N VAL A 633 -12.74 -5.27 5.95
CA VAL A 633 -12.44 -5.57 7.37
C VAL A 633 -13.56 -6.33 8.08
N GLY A 634 -14.62 -6.70 7.37
CA GLY A 634 -15.77 -7.42 7.88
C GLY A 634 -17.09 -6.66 7.70
N GLY A 635 -18.14 -7.09 8.40
CA GLY A 635 -19.40 -6.38 8.38
C GLY A 635 -19.37 -5.07 9.16
N ALA A 636 -20.23 -4.14 8.75
CA ALA A 636 -20.46 -2.88 9.45
C ALA A 636 -21.94 -2.50 9.40
N THR A 637 -22.41 -1.77 10.42
CA THR A 637 -23.71 -1.09 10.37
C THR A 637 -23.51 0.29 9.79
N LEU A 638 -24.41 0.71 8.91
CA LEU A 638 -24.45 2.06 8.34
C LEU A 638 -25.69 2.77 8.86
N GLN A 639 -25.51 3.91 9.46
CA GLN A 639 -26.63 4.81 9.77
C GLN A 639 -26.89 5.67 8.54
N ILE A 640 -28.10 5.58 7.98
CA ILE A 640 -28.53 6.42 6.86
C ILE A 640 -29.46 7.48 7.43
N GLU A 641 -29.10 8.72 7.21
CA GLU A 641 -29.82 9.91 7.69
C GLU A 641 -30.42 10.65 6.50
N VAL A 642 -31.69 10.95 6.59
CA VAL A 642 -32.40 11.76 5.59
C VAL A 642 -33.09 12.93 6.27
N ASN A 643 -32.83 14.11 5.77
CA ASN A 643 -33.51 15.32 6.16
C ASN A 643 -34.27 15.94 4.96
N VAL A 644 -35.38 16.56 5.24
CA VAL A 644 -36.22 17.23 4.25
C VAL A 644 -36.31 18.69 4.61
N MET A 645 -36.07 19.56 3.64
CA MET A 645 -36.12 21.02 3.82
C MET A 645 -36.89 21.70 2.68
N PRO A 646 -37.43 22.90 2.86
CA PRO A 646 -38.00 23.66 1.76
C PRO A 646 -36.98 23.87 0.64
N GLY A 647 -37.36 23.61 -0.62
CA GLY A 647 -36.44 23.65 -1.74
C GLY A 647 -37.12 23.58 -3.09
N LYS A 648 -36.39 23.00 -4.08
CA LYS A 648 -36.82 22.91 -5.48
C LYS A 648 -36.87 21.46 -6.00
N GLY A 649 -36.94 20.49 -5.12
CA GLY A 649 -36.98 19.05 -5.48
C GLY A 649 -35.62 18.42 -5.74
N VAL A 650 -34.54 18.97 -5.21
CA VAL A 650 -33.19 18.45 -5.41
C VAL A 650 -32.90 17.35 -4.40
N LEU A 651 -32.30 16.23 -4.89
CA LEU A 651 -31.71 15.20 -4.04
C LEU A 651 -30.23 15.52 -3.83
N GLN A 652 -29.86 15.91 -2.62
CA GLN A 652 -28.48 16.08 -2.20
C GLN A 652 -27.97 14.79 -1.56
N MET A 653 -26.76 14.37 -1.90
CA MET A 653 -26.15 13.15 -1.38
C MET A 653 -24.75 13.43 -0.84
N THR A 654 -24.47 13.03 0.40
CA THR A 654 -23.17 13.20 1.05
C THR A 654 -22.75 11.92 1.79
N GLY A 655 -21.46 11.73 2.03
CA GLY A 655 -20.92 10.56 2.74
C GLY A 655 -20.04 9.65 1.86
N GLN A 656 -19.39 10.19 0.83
CA GLN A 656 -18.51 9.47 -0.12
C GLN A 656 -19.16 8.22 -0.74
N MET A 657 -20.36 8.40 -1.27
CA MET A 657 -21.06 7.36 -2.00
C MET A 657 -20.47 7.19 -3.40
N GLY A 658 -20.17 5.95 -3.78
CA GLY A 658 -19.80 5.57 -5.14
C GLY A 658 -20.98 5.66 -6.11
N ASP A 659 -20.73 5.45 -7.39
CA ASP A 659 -21.73 5.72 -8.42
C ASP A 659 -22.89 4.71 -8.40
N VAL A 660 -22.62 3.44 -8.06
CA VAL A 660 -23.69 2.42 -7.90
C VAL A 660 -24.61 2.77 -6.74
N MET A 661 -24.07 3.27 -5.63
CA MET A 661 -24.86 3.67 -4.47
C MET A 661 -25.67 4.93 -4.74
N LYS A 662 -25.14 5.89 -5.51
CA LYS A 662 -25.87 7.08 -5.96
C LYS A 662 -27.04 6.72 -6.87
N GLU A 663 -26.83 5.79 -7.81
CA GLU A 663 -27.89 5.26 -8.66
C GLU A 663 -28.98 4.56 -7.83
N SER A 664 -28.59 3.72 -6.88
CA SER A 664 -29.51 3.08 -5.95
C SER A 664 -30.34 4.08 -5.13
N ALA A 665 -29.74 5.22 -4.72
CA ALA A 665 -30.44 6.30 -4.05
C ALA A 665 -31.48 7.01 -4.96
N GLN A 666 -31.19 7.18 -6.23
CA GLN A 666 -32.11 7.73 -7.22
C GLN A 666 -33.30 6.78 -7.48
N ILE A 667 -33.03 5.47 -7.58
CA ILE A 667 -34.05 4.42 -7.68
C ILE A 667 -34.95 4.45 -6.44
N ALA A 668 -34.35 4.50 -5.24
CA ALA A 668 -35.09 4.59 -3.97
C ALA A 668 -35.99 5.82 -3.92
N LEU A 669 -35.49 7.00 -4.33
CA LEU A 669 -36.30 8.21 -4.39
C LEU A 669 -37.46 8.08 -5.39
N THR A 670 -37.20 7.48 -6.56
CA THR A 670 -38.24 7.28 -7.57
C THR A 670 -39.36 6.37 -7.03
N TYR A 671 -38.98 5.30 -6.36
CA TYR A 671 -39.95 4.43 -5.67
C TYR A 671 -40.73 5.19 -4.61
N VAL A 672 -40.07 5.95 -3.73
CA VAL A 672 -40.70 6.73 -2.67
C VAL A 672 -41.72 7.73 -3.26
N ARG A 673 -41.38 8.40 -4.35
CA ARG A 673 -42.26 9.31 -5.07
C ARG A 673 -43.51 8.58 -5.58
N SER A 674 -43.38 7.36 -6.08
CA SER A 674 -44.51 6.61 -6.64
C SER A 674 -45.51 6.11 -5.59
N VAL A 675 -45.07 5.91 -4.33
CA VAL A 675 -45.92 5.40 -3.25
C VAL A 675 -46.29 6.48 -2.21
N ALA A 676 -45.71 7.65 -2.28
CA ALA A 676 -45.89 8.72 -1.28
C ALA A 676 -47.34 9.16 -1.06
N SER A 677 -48.14 9.13 -2.11
CA SER A 677 -49.58 9.42 -2.05
C SER A 677 -50.34 8.46 -1.14
N ASP A 678 -49.95 7.17 -1.10
CA ASP A 678 -50.58 6.15 -0.26
C ASP A 678 -50.36 6.42 1.23
N TYR A 679 -49.33 7.22 1.54
CA TYR A 679 -48.97 7.65 2.89
C TYR A 679 -49.37 9.10 3.21
N GLY A 680 -50.31 9.69 2.42
CA GLY A 680 -50.85 11.00 2.66
C GLY A 680 -49.95 12.18 2.27
N VAL A 681 -48.90 11.95 1.51
CA VAL A 681 -48.02 13.01 1.00
C VAL A 681 -48.63 13.65 -0.26
N LYS A 682 -48.70 14.97 -0.29
CA LYS A 682 -49.25 15.71 -1.43
C LYS A 682 -48.40 15.54 -2.70
N GLU A 683 -49.02 15.46 -3.88
CA GLU A 683 -48.32 15.30 -5.16
C GLU A 683 -47.22 16.32 -5.40
N ASN A 684 -47.44 17.58 -5.04
CA ASN A 684 -46.45 18.67 -5.23
C ASN A 684 -45.39 18.78 -4.11
N TYR A 685 -45.34 17.79 -3.19
CA TYR A 685 -44.42 17.81 -2.06
C TYR A 685 -42.97 17.82 -2.53
N PHE A 686 -42.63 16.93 -3.44
CA PHE A 686 -41.27 16.74 -3.94
C PHE A 686 -40.77 17.91 -4.84
N GLU A 687 -41.66 18.75 -5.31
CA GLU A 687 -41.30 19.96 -6.06
C GLU A 687 -40.91 21.12 -5.15
N LYS A 688 -41.37 21.08 -3.91
CA LYS A 688 -41.24 22.18 -2.93
C LYS A 688 -40.26 21.88 -1.79
N HIS A 689 -39.70 20.65 -1.79
CA HIS A 689 -38.78 20.21 -0.76
C HIS A 689 -37.56 19.55 -1.35
N ASP A 690 -36.39 19.93 -0.88
CA ASP A 690 -35.14 19.22 -1.15
C ASP A 690 -34.99 18.13 -0.13
N ILE A 691 -34.36 17.00 -0.57
CA ILE A 691 -34.08 15.86 0.26
C ILE A 691 -32.57 15.74 0.36
N HIS A 692 -32.06 15.74 1.58
CA HIS A 692 -30.61 15.49 1.81
C HIS A 692 -30.44 14.13 2.45
N LEU A 693 -29.76 13.22 1.73
CA LEU A 693 -29.37 11.92 2.21
C LEU A 693 -27.89 11.95 2.61
N HIS A 694 -27.60 11.59 3.84
CA HIS A 694 -26.26 11.52 4.39
C HIS A 694 -25.96 10.14 4.94
N ILE A 695 -24.77 9.62 4.63
CA ILE A 695 -24.24 8.41 5.27
C ILE A 695 -22.98 8.82 6.04
N PRO A 696 -23.03 8.86 7.39
CA PRO A 696 -21.91 9.22 8.24
C PRO A 696 -20.64 8.40 7.95
N GLU A 697 -19.52 8.76 8.56
CA GLU A 697 -18.17 8.21 8.32
C GLU A 697 -17.65 8.55 6.90
N GLY A 698 -17.61 9.84 6.56
CA GLY A 698 -17.17 10.35 5.26
C GLY A 698 -15.73 10.01 4.84
N ALA A 699 -14.90 9.52 5.77
CA ALA A 699 -13.55 9.05 5.45
C ALA A 699 -13.49 7.68 4.75
N VAL A 700 -14.61 6.91 4.74
CA VAL A 700 -14.67 5.57 4.15
C VAL A 700 -15.55 5.61 2.91
N PRO A 701 -15.00 5.35 1.71
CA PRO A 701 -15.81 5.20 0.50
C PRO A 701 -16.82 4.05 0.63
N LYS A 702 -18.04 4.30 0.19
CA LYS A 702 -19.15 3.34 0.25
C LYS A 702 -19.76 3.17 -1.14
N ASP A 703 -19.89 1.93 -1.59
CA ASP A 703 -20.52 1.66 -2.87
C ASP A 703 -21.31 0.33 -2.84
N GLY A 704 -22.30 0.24 -3.71
CA GLY A 704 -23.11 -0.95 -3.89
C GLY A 704 -24.61 -0.70 -3.75
N PRO A 705 -25.46 -1.56 -4.36
CA PRO A 705 -26.91 -1.38 -4.43
C PRO A 705 -27.65 -1.87 -3.16
N SER A 706 -26.99 -2.61 -2.26
CA SER A 706 -27.62 -3.33 -1.14
C SER A 706 -28.18 -2.43 -0.01
N ALA A 707 -27.96 -1.13 -0.09
CA ALA A 707 -28.56 -0.14 0.82
C ALA A 707 -29.90 0.43 0.28
N GLY A 708 -30.38 -0.04 -0.87
CA GLY A 708 -31.57 0.52 -1.54
C GLY A 708 -32.81 0.55 -0.66
N ILE A 709 -33.17 -0.56 -0.02
CA ILE A 709 -34.34 -0.61 0.89
C ILE A 709 -34.13 0.31 2.10
N THR A 710 -32.89 0.45 2.61
CA THR A 710 -32.59 1.31 3.74
C THR A 710 -32.75 2.79 3.38
N MET A 711 -32.25 3.19 2.21
CA MET A 711 -32.39 4.57 1.70
C MET A 711 -33.87 4.90 1.42
N ALA A 712 -34.60 3.98 0.79
CA ALA A 712 -36.02 4.16 0.55
C ALA A 712 -36.82 4.31 1.84
N THR A 713 -36.54 3.48 2.85
CA THR A 713 -37.19 3.56 4.17
C THR A 713 -36.85 4.87 4.89
N ALA A 714 -35.60 5.33 4.83
CA ALA A 714 -35.18 6.58 5.45
C ALA A 714 -35.84 7.80 4.76
N MET A 715 -35.88 7.81 3.42
CA MET A 715 -36.56 8.86 2.66
C MET A 715 -38.06 8.88 2.96
N LEU A 716 -38.73 7.73 2.94
CA LEU A 716 -40.17 7.66 3.24
C LEU A 716 -40.45 8.10 4.67
N SER A 717 -39.61 7.69 5.64
CA SER A 717 -39.71 8.14 7.03
C SER A 717 -39.61 9.66 7.13
N ALA A 718 -38.63 10.26 6.49
CA ALA A 718 -38.42 11.72 6.53
C ALA A 718 -39.57 12.51 5.86
N VAL A 719 -40.09 11.99 4.76
CA VAL A 719 -41.18 12.65 3.99
C VAL A 719 -42.52 12.51 4.70
N THR A 720 -42.78 11.37 5.36
CA THR A 720 -44.07 11.12 6.06
C THR A 720 -44.05 11.55 7.53
N GLY A 721 -42.86 11.80 8.10
CA GLY A 721 -42.70 12.09 9.53
C GLY A 721 -42.88 10.85 10.44
N ARG A 722 -42.99 9.65 9.86
CA ARG A 722 -43.18 8.40 10.61
C ARG A 722 -41.84 7.92 11.18
N LYS A 723 -41.85 7.51 12.44
CA LYS A 723 -40.68 7.02 13.14
C LYS A 723 -40.33 5.60 12.73
N VAL A 724 -39.02 5.30 12.62
CA VAL A 724 -38.49 3.96 12.36
C VAL A 724 -38.06 3.31 13.69
N LEU A 725 -38.29 2.01 13.82
CA LEU A 725 -37.92 1.24 15.00
C LEU A 725 -36.40 1.22 15.20
N PRO A 726 -35.89 1.46 16.43
CA PRO A 726 -34.47 1.70 16.66
C PRO A 726 -33.59 0.45 16.49
N ARG A 727 -34.12 -0.73 16.83
CA ARG A 727 -33.37 -2.01 16.81
C ARG A 727 -33.62 -2.86 15.57
N VAL A 728 -34.09 -2.21 14.51
CA VAL A 728 -34.27 -2.84 13.20
C VAL A 728 -33.11 -2.45 12.30
N ALA A 729 -32.52 -3.42 11.63
CA ALA A 729 -31.58 -3.19 10.56
C ALA A 729 -32.05 -3.90 9.28
N MET A 730 -31.60 -3.42 8.14
CA MET A 730 -32.03 -3.98 6.88
C MET A 730 -30.94 -3.95 5.82
N THR A 731 -31.05 -4.84 4.84
CA THR A 731 -30.21 -4.85 3.66
C THR A 731 -30.99 -5.44 2.49
N GLY A 732 -30.88 -4.84 1.33
CA GLY A 732 -31.56 -5.28 0.11
C GLY A 732 -31.44 -4.24 -0.99
N GLU A 733 -31.38 -4.68 -2.22
CA GLU A 733 -31.48 -3.83 -3.40
C GLU A 733 -32.98 -3.60 -3.69
N VAL A 734 -33.36 -2.40 -4.06
CA VAL A 734 -34.75 -2.02 -4.40
C VAL A 734 -34.87 -1.73 -5.89
N THR A 735 -35.95 -2.19 -6.50
CA THR A 735 -36.29 -1.81 -7.88
C THR A 735 -37.26 -0.63 -7.90
N LEU A 736 -37.45 -0.01 -9.08
CA LEU A 736 -38.42 1.09 -9.28
C LEU A 736 -39.85 0.71 -8.90
N ARG A 737 -40.17 -0.58 -8.88
CA ARG A 737 -41.50 -1.10 -8.52
C ARG A 737 -41.62 -1.61 -7.08
N GLY A 738 -40.55 -1.44 -6.29
CA GLY A 738 -40.53 -1.85 -4.89
C GLY A 738 -40.19 -3.33 -4.65
N HIS A 739 -39.80 -4.12 -5.67
CA HIS A 739 -39.32 -5.48 -5.44
C HIS A 739 -37.95 -5.43 -4.74
N VAL A 740 -37.75 -6.35 -3.80
CA VAL A 740 -36.48 -6.48 -3.06
C VAL A 740 -35.65 -7.61 -3.66
N LEU A 741 -34.43 -7.28 -4.12
CA LEU A 741 -33.54 -8.21 -4.77
C LEU A 741 -32.48 -8.74 -3.79
N MET A 742 -31.94 -9.92 -4.13
CA MET A 742 -30.89 -10.60 -3.35
C MET A 742 -29.59 -9.78 -3.26
N ILE A 743 -28.83 -10.01 -2.20
CA ILE A 743 -27.57 -9.31 -1.92
C ILE A 743 -26.46 -10.29 -1.55
N GLY A 744 -25.20 -9.85 -1.65
CA GLY A 744 -24.04 -10.60 -1.20
C GLY A 744 -23.54 -10.20 0.19
N GLY A 745 -22.61 -11.00 0.74
CA GLY A 745 -21.95 -10.75 2.03
C GLY A 745 -22.87 -10.81 3.24
N LEU A 746 -23.87 -11.70 3.21
CA LEU A 746 -24.92 -11.77 4.23
C LEU A 746 -24.37 -12.19 5.59
N LYS A 747 -23.41 -13.13 5.64
CA LYS A 747 -22.78 -13.58 6.88
C LYS A 747 -22.18 -12.41 7.65
N GLU A 748 -21.38 -11.60 6.98
CA GLU A 748 -20.70 -10.44 7.56
C GLU A 748 -21.71 -9.38 8.02
N LYS A 749 -22.77 -9.16 7.25
CA LYS A 749 -23.84 -8.21 7.58
C LYS A 749 -24.58 -8.62 8.84
N LEU A 750 -24.92 -9.90 8.98
CA LEU A 750 -25.59 -10.43 10.16
C LEU A 750 -24.68 -10.43 11.40
N LEU A 751 -23.39 -10.70 11.23
CA LEU A 751 -22.41 -10.56 12.32
C LEU A 751 -22.35 -9.10 12.80
N ALA A 752 -22.36 -8.12 11.89
CA ALA A 752 -22.39 -6.70 12.27
C ALA A 752 -23.70 -6.32 12.97
N ALA A 753 -24.84 -6.82 12.52
CA ALA A 753 -26.12 -6.60 13.15
C ALA A 753 -26.12 -7.15 14.59
N ARG A 754 -25.57 -8.34 14.82
CA ARG A 754 -25.43 -8.93 16.14
C ARG A 754 -24.52 -8.10 17.07
N MET A 755 -23.38 -7.65 16.58
CA MET A 755 -22.45 -6.80 17.35
C MET A 755 -23.09 -5.47 17.72
N ALA A 756 -23.95 -4.91 16.85
CA ALA A 756 -24.71 -3.70 17.11
C ALA A 756 -25.98 -3.94 17.96
N GLN A 757 -26.20 -5.14 18.48
CA GLN A 757 -27.36 -5.52 19.29
C GLN A 757 -28.70 -5.24 18.60
N VAL A 758 -28.75 -5.47 17.30
CA VAL A 758 -30.00 -5.40 16.51
C VAL A 758 -30.90 -6.60 16.88
N GLU A 759 -32.16 -6.35 17.09
CA GLU A 759 -33.16 -7.37 17.46
C GLU A 759 -33.85 -7.97 16.24
N LYS A 760 -34.08 -7.16 15.19
CA LYS A 760 -34.76 -7.57 13.96
C LYS A 760 -33.96 -7.17 12.73
N VAL A 761 -33.75 -8.12 11.81
CA VAL A 761 -33.05 -7.89 10.54
C VAL A 761 -33.97 -8.24 9.37
N LEU A 762 -34.16 -7.25 8.46
CA LEU A 762 -34.92 -7.45 7.23
C LEU A 762 -33.98 -7.85 6.11
N VAL A 763 -34.21 -9.02 5.53
CA VAL A 763 -33.34 -9.67 4.53
C VAL A 763 -34.16 -10.03 3.30
N PRO A 764 -33.63 -9.91 2.06
CA PRO A 764 -34.37 -10.34 0.88
C PRO A 764 -34.77 -11.84 0.96
N ALA A 765 -36.00 -12.18 0.59
CA ALA A 765 -36.50 -13.56 0.67
C ALA A 765 -35.67 -14.55 -0.18
N LYS A 766 -35.04 -14.08 -1.26
CA LYS A 766 -34.16 -14.90 -2.10
C LYS A 766 -32.82 -15.28 -1.40
N ASN A 767 -32.46 -14.59 -0.30
CA ASN A 767 -31.30 -14.95 0.51
C ASN A 767 -31.65 -15.94 1.66
N GLN A 768 -32.87 -16.48 1.71
CA GLN A 768 -33.21 -17.46 2.72
C GLN A 768 -32.26 -18.67 2.76
N PRO A 769 -31.89 -19.29 1.61
CA PRO A 769 -30.91 -20.39 1.62
C PRO A 769 -29.58 -20.00 2.25
N ASP A 770 -29.08 -18.77 1.98
CA ASP A 770 -27.82 -18.27 2.56
C ASP A 770 -27.91 -18.18 4.10
N VAL A 771 -29.08 -17.77 4.63
CA VAL A 771 -29.31 -17.70 6.09
C VAL A 771 -29.38 -19.10 6.70
N GLU A 772 -30.05 -20.05 6.04
CA GLU A 772 -30.20 -21.44 6.52
C GLU A 772 -28.85 -22.17 6.59
N GLU A 773 -27.89 -21.78 5.74
CA GLU A 773 -26.52 -22.32 5.75
C GLU A 773 -25.64 -21.76 6.86
N LEU A 774 -26.05 -20.64 7.51
CA LEU A 774 -25.28 -20.05 8.59
C LEU A 774 -25.40 -20.83 9.89
N SER A 775 -24.34 -20.79 10.69
CA SER A 775 -24.40 -21.37 12.03
C SER A 775 -25.47 -20.67 12.88
N LYS A 776 -26.22 -21.45 13.65
CA LYS A 776 -27.23 -20.92 14.58
C LYS A 776 -26.67 -19.89 15.58
N GLU A 777 -25.39 -19.91 15.79
CA GLU A 777 -24.71 -18.92 16.62
C GLU A 777 -24.85 -17.50 16.06
N ILE A 778 -24.79 -17.34 14.74
CA ILE A 778 -24.85 -16.01 14.10
C ILE A 778 -26.24 -15.41 14.23
N THR A 779 -27.27 -16.22 14.06
CA THR A 779 -28.69 -15.78 14.07
C THR A 779 -29.31 -15.73 15.47
N LYS A 780 -28.62 -16.30 16.48
CA LYS A 780 -29.15 -16.38 17.85
C LYS A 780 -29.39 -14.99 18.44
N GLY A 781 -30.64 -14.75 18.88
CA GLY A 781 -31.03 -13.47 19.50
C GLY A 781 -31.48 -12.41 18.51
N MET A 782 -31.53 -12.71 17.20
CA MET A 782 -32.09 -11.83 16.17
C MET A 782 -33.27 -12.49 15.48
N GLU A 783 -34.32 -11.72 15.26
CA GLU A 783 -35.44 -12.08 14.40
C GLU A 783 -35.08 -11.78 12.94
N ILE A 784 -35.03 -12.77 12.06
CA ILE A 784 -34.75 -12.55 10.64
C ILE A 784 -36.08 -12.62 9.90
N VAL A 785 -36.43 -11.50 9.25
CA VAL A 785 -37.66 -11.40 8.47
C VAL A 785 -37.32 -11.35 6.98
N TYR A 786 -37.89 -12.29 6.24
CA TYR A 786 -37.66 -12.40 4.80
C TYR A 786 -38.64 -11.53 4.01
N ILE A 787 -38.13 -10.62 3.19
CA ILE A 787 -38.87 -9.58 2.51
C ILE A 787 -38.82 -9.77 1.00
N LYS A 788 -39.96 -9.62 0.32
CA LYS A 788 -40.07 -9.63 -1.15
C LYS A 788 -40.36 -8.24 -1.73
N GLU A 789 -41.07 -7.43 -0.97
CA GLU A 789 -41.61 -6.13 -1.40
C GLU A 789 -41.32 -5.04 -0.37
N MET A 790 -41.14 -3.79 -0.82
CA MET A 790 -40.95 -2.65 0.06
C MET A 790 -42.11 -2.40 1.03
N ASN A 791 -43.33 -2.79 0.66
CA ASN A 791 -44.48 -2.67 1.56
C ASN A 791 -44.33 -3.54 2.82
N GLU A 792 -43.65 -4.69 2.70
CA GLU A 792 -43.32 -5.53 3.84
C GLU A 792 -42.25 -4.88 4.70
N VAL A 793 -41.22 -4.27 4.07
CA VAL A 793 -40.18 -3.49 4.78
C VAL A 793 -40.82 -2.38 5.60
N ILE A 794 -41.73 -1.63 4.99
CA ILE A 794 -42.40 -0.50 5.65
C ILE A 794 -43.21 -0.97 6.85
N ARG A 795 -43.96 -2.09 6.71
CA ARG A 795 -44.73 -2.67 7.81
C ARG A 795 -43.86 -3.10 8.99
N GLU A 796 -42.70 -3.70 8.73
CA GLU A 796 -41.82 -4.25 9.75
C GLU A 796 -40.87 -3.22 10.38
N ALA A 797 -40.53 -2.14 9.66
CA ALA A 797 -39.57 -1.13 10.10
C ALA A 797 -40.19 0.06 10.81
N PHE A 798 -41.41 0.45 10.47
CA PHE A 798 -42.05 1.64 11.06
C PHE A 798 -42.75 1.32 12.38
N VAL A 799 -42.79 2.31 13.25
CA VAL A 799 -43.63 2.25 14.45
C VAL A 799 -45.08 2.15 14.02
N PRO A 800 -45.86 1.17 14.52
CA PRO A 800 -47.27 1.00 14.20
C PRO A 800 -48.04 2.31 14.55
N GLU A 801 -48.87 2.76 13.62
CA GLU A 801 -49.84 3.83 13.93
C GLU A 801 -50.87 3.29 14.91
N LYS A 802 -51.09 3.97 16.02
CA LYS A 802 -52.09 3.60 17.03
C LYS A 802 -53.53 3.83 16.52
#